data_ab958f7c014185b2b02f9ed49442fc76
#
_entry.id   ab958f7c014185b2b02f9ed49442fc76
#
_cell.length_a   1.000
_cell.length_b   1.000
_cell.length_c   1.000
_cell.angle_alpha   90.00
_cell.angle_beta   90.00
_cell.angle_gamma   90.00
#
_symmetry.space_group_name_H-M   'P 1'
#
loop_
_entity.id
_entity.type
_entity.pdbx_description
1 polymer ?
#
loop_
_entity_poly.entity_id
_entity_poly.type
_entity_poly.pdbx_seq_one_letter_code
_entity_poly.pdbx_strand_id
1 'polypeptide(L)'
;MSLDDTNTAAQTRADLRWHKTACNLCYINCGVEVGVAGEGAQARIVRVRGDKASPKSHGYLCNKAQGIPGYVHHKDRLTTPLRKRADGTHEAIDWDTAIADISHRLGRIRDVHGGRSLALYGGGGQGNHAGGAYANALMRGLGSRNVFNALSQEKTGDFWVNGHLFGSQTCHTAEDVEHCDLLLVIGANPWLAHGFPNARDHLNAIRKDPNRSLVVIDPRRTETAEVADLHLAVRPGTDAFLMGALLALLMQRGGFNDAFIAQRTTGIDAVRQALAAVPIERWAQRSDVPLAQLEDLAARIMRARSMVIRVELGLQQGVHSTLNSYLEKLLFLTTGHFGRSGTNTLHSWLQPLWGNARGQRFEPTGTEVIAGLLPPNVFPDAILSAHPDRLRAVWVDSSNPVNTAADSERVIEALRALELLVVVDVAYTETAALADYVLPASSQYEKCEYTLFNFEAPTNYFHVRAPVLEPLTGTLPEPQIYQRLAHAMGLMPPDDAMHRLIEAARDGMDAFAHAFAEVAPQYPEAGPVMPLVLYATLGSSLPDGTAAAAPLWGAAQRVAKTQGEAVRRALGADEHLPPAALGHALFQKLVAARSGMAFSTHTDPWSLIEHGDGRIRLDVPVLLESLASLEQQHPVPDTQWPFVLSAGQRRLQNANQIFRDPAFRRSDPDGALQIHPDDLSALGAAEGDWLAVESTRGRLVVRSKHDQGLRRGYVVLPHGYGQAYPNAQGVRVTAGPQINLLTDSAWRDPIAGTPYHKHVPVRIMQASTPEAAQAEAQSRQIRQTATG
;
A
#
# COMPACT_ATOMS: atom_id res chain seq x y z
N MET A 1 3.77 14.79 -36.33
CA MET A 1 3.86 16.06 -35.61
C MET A 1 4.14 17.13 -36.67
N SER A 2 3.21 18.04 -36.87
CA SER A 2 3.38 19.14 -37.82
C SER A 2 4.31 20.23 -37.23
N LEU A 3 4.87 21.09 -38.09
CA LEU A 3 5.73 22.21 -37.68
C LEU A 3 5.00 23.17 -36.69
N ASP A 4 3.67 23.20 -36.71
CA ASP A 4 2.85 23.99 -35.78
C ASP A 4 2.88 23.42 -34.34
N ASP A 5 2.96 22.10 -34.16
CA ASP A 5 3.06 21.45 -32.84
C ASP A 5 4.38 21.73 -32.14
N THR A 6 5.46 21.93 -32.91
CA THR A 6 6.79 22.25 -32.35
C THR A 6 6.90 23.69 -31.89
N ASN A 7 6.23 24.62 -32.59
CA ASN A 7 6.23 26.04 -32.21
C ASN A 7 5.35 26.34 -31.01
N THR A 8 4.19 25.66 -30.90
CA THR A 8 3.31 25.72 -29.72
C THR A 8 3.99 25.11 -28.50
N ALA A 9 4.75 24.02 -28.67
CA ALA A 9 5.50 23.37 -27.59
C ALA A 9 6.71 24.20 -27.10
N ALA A 10 7.28 25.05 -27.93
CA ALA A 10 8.39 25.95 -27.57
C ALA A 10 7.88 27.21 -26.84
N GLN A 11 6.76 27.78 -27.26
CA GLN A 11 6.10 28.92 -26.59
C GLN A 11 5.56 28.54 -25.21
N THR A 12 5.03 27.31 -25.05
CA THR A 12 4.53 26.81 -23.77
C THR A 12 5.66 26.61 -22.74
N ARG A 13 6.91 26.56 -23.10
CA ARG A 13 8.06 26.41 -22.19
C ARG A 13 8.38 27.65 -21.37
N ALA A 14 8.09 28.84 -21.85
CA ALA A 14 8.45 30.10 -21.20
C ALA A 14 7.48 30.54 -20.08
N ASP A 15 6.23 30.08 -20.12
CA ASP A 15 5.15 30.59 -19.24
C ASP A 15 4.64 29.59 -18.19
N LEU A 16 5.42 28.52 -17.86
CA LEU A 16 5.00 27.55 -16.84
C LEU A 16 5.19 28.09 -15.43
N ARG A 17 4.14 28.08 -14.66
CA ARG A 17 4.21 28.27 -13.20
C ARG A 17 4.56 26.95 -12.53
N TRP A 18 5.67 26.95 -11.80
CA TRP A 18 6.15 25.76 -11.11
C TRP A 18 5.67 25.73 -9.65
N HIS A 19 5.02 24.64 -9.28
CA HIS A 19 4.50 24.42 -7.95
C HIS A 19 5.16 23.19 -7.30
N LYS A 20 5.66 23.38 -6.09
CA LYS A 20 6.25 22.32 -5.28
C LYS A 20 5.15 21.46 -4.64
N THR A 21 5.33 20.16 -4.72
CA THR A 21 4.41 19.16 -4.19
C THR A 21 5.12 17.81 -4.07
N ALA A 22 4.41 16.72 -3.82
CA ALA A 22 4.96 15.37 -3.87
C ALA A 22 4.26 14.50 -4.91
N CYS A 23 4.98 13.52 -5.44
CA CYS A 23 4.45 12.50 -6.33
C CYS A 23 3.49 11.57 -5.55
N ASN A 24 2.32 11.31 -6.14
CA ASN A 24 1.29 10.44 -5.55
C ASN A 24 1.27 9.01 -6.11
N LEU A 25 2.23 8.64 -6.96
CA LEU A 25 2.16 7.40 -7.74
C LEU A 25 2.78 6.18 -7.05
N CYS A 26 3.50 6.38 -5.94
CA CYS A 26 3.93 5.31 -5.04
C CYS A 26 4.15 5.87 -3.64
N TYR A 27 4.29 4.98 -2.67
CA TYR A 27 4.41 5.34 -1.25
C TYR A 27 5.69 6.09 -0.88
N ILE A 28 6.69 6.14 -1.75
CA ILE A 28 7.91 6.92 -1.50
C ILE A 28 7.64 8.42 -1.47
N ASN A 29 6.64 8.90 -2.22
CA ASN A 29 6.23 10.30 -2.20
C ASN A 29 7.37 11.28 -2.45
N CYS A 30 8.19 11.03 -3.49
CA CYS A 30 9.29 11.91 -3.86
C CYS A 30 8.80 13.35 -4.04
N GLY A 31 9.57 14.33 -3.56
CA GLY A 31 9.29 15.74 -3.81
C GLY A 31 9.40 16.05 -5.31
N VAL A 32 8.39 16.72 -5.85
CA VAL A 32 8.33 17.12 -7.26
C VAL A 32 7.94 18.57 -7.41
N GLU A 33 8.35 19.16 -8.51
CA GLU A 33 7.78 20.40 -9.02
C GLU A 33 6.92 20.08 -10.24
N VAL A 34 5.69 20.54 -10.25
CA VAL A 34 4.77 20.40 -11.39
C VAL A 34 4.63 21.73 -12.10
N GLY A 35 4.80 21.72 -13.41
CA GLY A 35 4.65 22.89 -14.28
C GLY A 35 3.21 23.00 -14.75
N VAL A 36 2.55 24.10 -14.38
CA VAL A 36 1.17 24.42 -14.70
C VAL A 36 1.11 25.45 -15.81
N ALA A 37 0.38 25.14 -16.88
CA ALA A 37 0.01 26.05 -17.94
C ALA A 37 -1.44 26.49 -17.80
N GLY A 38 -1.78 27.72 -18.19
CA GLY A 38 -3.12 28.28 -18.05
C GLY A 38 -3.45 28.76 -16.64
N GLU A 39 -4.68 29.26 -16.44
CA GLU A 39 -5.16 29.82 -15.16
C GLU A 39 -6.57 29.36 -14.83
N GLY A 40 -6.95 29.40 -13.54
CA GLY A 40 -8.26 29.01 -13.05
C GLY A 40 -8.67 27.63 -13.56
N ALA A 41 -9.89 27.47 -14.05
CA ALA A 41 -10.42 26.23 -14.59
C ALA A 41 -9.68 25.70 -15.85
N GLN A 42 -8.89 26.55 -16.50
CA GLN A 42 -8.07 26.16 -17.67
C GLN A 42 -6.67 25.70 -17.26
N ALA A 43 -6.30 25.79 -16.00
CA ALA A 43 -5.01 25.39 -15.50
C ALA A 43 -4.78 23.88 -15.70
N ARG A 44 -3.60 23.51 -16.25
CA ARG A 44 -3.23 22.12 -16.54
C ARG A 44 -1.82 21.81 -16.08
N ILE A 45 -1.63 20.73 -15.37
CA ILE A 45 -0.30 20.16 -15.14
C ILE A 45 0.18 19.56 -16.46
N VAL A 46 1.28 20.07 -17.00
CA VAL A 46 1.82 19.64 -18.30
C VAL A 46 3.23 19.08 -18.19
N ARG A 47 3.93 19.34 -17.09
CA ARG A 47 5.30 18.88 -16.84
C ARG A 47 5.53 18.52 -15.38
N VAL A 48 6.52 17.65 -15.18
CA VAL A 48 6.96 17.23 -13.84
C VAL A 48 8.48 17.14 -13.83
N ARG A 49 9.11 17.64 -12.76
CA ARG A 49 10.53 17.45 -12.47
C ARG A 49 10.74 17.20 -10.98
N GLY A 50 11.88 16.65 -10.61
CA GLY A 50 12.21 16.44 -9.19
C GLY A 50 12.45 17.76 -8.47
N ASP A 51 11.93 17.88 -7.25
CA ASP A 51 12.22 19.04 -6.38
C ASP A 51 13.59 18.86 -5.71
N LYS A 52 14.57 19.65 -6.12
CA LYS A 52 15.92 19.61 -5.54
C LYS A 52 15.99 20.05 -4.07
N ALA A 53 14.99 20.82 -3.63
CA ALA A 53 14.88 21.25 -2.23
C ALA A 53 14.17 20.23 -1.34
N SER A 54 13.63 19.14 -1.90
CA SER A 54 13.04 18.06 -1.11
C SER A 54 14.13 17.38 -0.26
N PRO A 55 14.03 17.39 1.08
CA PRO A 55 15.04 16.80 1.94
C PRO A 55 15.06 15.25 1.86
N LYS A 56 14.00 14.64 1.31
CA LYS A 56 13.87 13.19 1.13
C LYS A 56 14.45 12.69 -0.19
N SER A 57 14.20 13.38 -1.28
CA SER A 57 14.50 12.88 -2.63
C SER A 57 15.52 13.69 -3.41
N HIS A 58 15.92 14.87 -2.92
CA HIS A 58 16.99 15.72 -3.50
C HIS A 58 16.92 15.90 -5.02
N GLY A 59 15.69 15.92 -5.57
CA GLY A 59 15.46 16.03 -7.01
C GLY A 59 15.42 14.70 -7.77
N TYR A 60 15.58 13.56 -7.08
CA TYR A 60 15.39 12.24 -7.68
C TYR A 60 13.94 12.05 -8.16
N LEU A 61 13.79 11.50 -9.37
CA LEU A 61 12.50 11.25 -10.00
C LEU A 61 12.54 9.99 -10.85
N CYS A 62 11.55 9.13 -10.67
CA CYS A 62 11.38 7.95 -11.50
C CYS A 62 10.41 8.22 -12.68
N ASN A 63 10.41 7.31 -13.65
CA ASN A 63 9.57 7.44 -14.84
C ASN A 63 8.07 7.52 -14.56
N LYS A 64 7.60 6.90 -13.46
CA LYS A 64 6.17 6.92 -13.09
C LYS A 64 5.63 8.34 -12.91
N ALA A 65 6.41 9.23 -12.33
CA ALA A 65 6.00 10.61 -12.06
C ALA A 65 5.64 11.41 -13.33
N GLN A 66 6.19 11.03 -14.49
CA GLN A 66 5.80 11.62 -15.77
C GLN A 66 4.33 11.34 -16.13
N GLY A 67 3.70 10.37 -15.49
CA GLY A 67 2.27 10.07 -15.62
C GLY A 67 1.34 10.97 -14.82
N ILE A 68 1.83 11.87 -13.96
CA ILE A 68 0.99 12.77 -13.15
C ILE A 68 -0.02 13.56 -14.00
N PRO A 69 0.35 14.18 -15.14
CA PRO A 69 -0.64 14.86 -15.97
C PRO A 69 -1.78 13.95 -16.43
N GLY A 70 -1.45 12.72 -16.82
CA GLY A 70 -2.45 11.74 -17.24
C GLY A 70 -3.36 11.26 -16.13
N TYR A 71 -2.85 11.18 -14.90
CA TYR A 71 -3.67 10.89 -13.73
C TYR A 71 -4.66 12.03 -13.43
N VAL A 72 -4.22 13.27 -13.50
CA VAL A 72 -5.04 14.43 -13.12
C VAL A 72 -6.08 14.77 -14.19
N HIS A 73 -5.71 14.66 -15.47
CA HIS A 73 -6.48 15.20 -16.59
C HIS A 73 -7.09 14.12 -17.50
N HIS A 74 -7.22 12.87 -17.01
CA HIS A 74 -7.85 11.85 -17.84
C HIS A 74 -9.35 12.13 -18.04
N LYS A 75 -9.90 11.68 -19.17
CA LYS A 75 -11.27 12.00 -19.58
C LYS A 75 -12.37 11.26 -18.80
N ASP A 76 -11.99 10.27 -17.98
CA ASP A 76 -12.90 9.47 -17.16
C ASP A 76 -13.08 10.05 -15.73
N ARG A 77 -12.80 11.36 -15.55
CA ARG A 77 -13.01 12.06 -14.29
C ARG A 77 -14.52 12.23 -14.02
N LEU A 78 -14.93 11.83 -12.81
CA LEU A 78 -16.27 12.09 -12.29
C LEU A 78 -16.40 13.56 -11.90
N THR A 79 -17.56 14.15 -12.18
CA THR A 79 -17.86 15.56 -11.87
C THR A 79 -19.21 15.76 -11.19
N THR A 80 -20.01 14.70 -11.07
CA THR A 80 -21.37 14.79 -10.50
C THR A 80 -21.63 13.56 -9.66
N PRO A 81 -22.25 13.67 -8.47
CA PRO A 81 -22.74 12.51 -7.73
C PRO A 81 -23.72 11.70 -8.56
N LEU A 82 -23.60 10.38 -8.47
CA LEU A 82 -24.43 9.44 -9.21
C LEU A 82 -25.21 8.57 -8.24
N ARG A 83 -26.50 8.30 -8.58
CA ARG A 83 -27.36 7.35 -7.89
C ARG A 83 -27.80 6.24 -8.84
N LYS A 84 -27.77 4.99 -8.36
CA LYS A 84 -28.19 3.82 -9.11
C LYS A 84 -29.72 3.78 -9.25
N ARG A 85 -30.20 3.54 -10.46
CA ARG A 85 -31.59 3.30 -10.78
C ARG A 85 -31.98 1.83 -10.64
N ALA A 86 -33.28 1.54 -10.67
CA ALA A 86 -33.79 0.18 -10.61
C ALA A 86 -33.32 -0.71 -11.79
N ASP A 87 -33.04 -0.11 -12.95
CA ASP A 87 -32.51 -0.82 -14.13
C ASP A 87 -31.00 -1.06 -14.08
N GLY A 88 -30.35 -0.67 -12.98
CA GLY A 88 -28.92 -0.80 -12.79
C GLY A 88 -28.07 0.31 -13.40
N THR A 89 -28.65 1.24 -14.15
CA THR A 89 -27.95 2.42 -14.66
C THR A 89 -27.80 3.49 -13.57
N HIS A 90 -26.93 4.48 -13.82
CA HIS A 90 -26.76 5.61 -12.89
C HIS A 90 -27.39 6.88 -13.46
N GLU A 91 -27.98 7.67 -12.56
CA GLU A 91 -28.44 9.03 -12.84
C GLU A 91 -27.62 10.06 -12.06
N ALA A 92 -27.42 11.22 -12.64
CA ALA A 92 -26.82 12.35 -11.96
C ALA A 92 -27.80 12.94 -10.94
N ILE A 93 -27.29 13.23 -9.74
CA ILE A 93 -28.01 13.93 -8.67
C ILE A 93 -27.13 15.07 -8.11
N ASP A 94 -27.73 15.98 -7.36
CA ASP A 94 -26.95 17.01 -6.66
C ASP A 94 -26.35 16.47 -5.34
N TRP A 95 -25.42 17.24 -4.78
CA TRP A 95 -24.73 16.86 -3.56
C TRP A 95 -25.66 16.83 -2.33
N ASP A 96 -26.63 17.73 -2.21
CA ASP A 96 -27.52 17.78 -1.05
C ASP A 96 -28.42 16.55 -1.04
N THR A 97 -28.95 16.19 -2.18
CA THR A 97 -29.70 14.93 -2.39
C THR A 97 -28.82 13.71 -2.03
N ALA A 98 -27.58 13.65 -2.53
CA ALA A 98 -26.67 12.54 -2.24
C ALA A 98 -26.39 12.40 -0.74
N ILE A 99 -26.07 13.52 -0.06
CA ILE A 99 -25.79 13.53 1.38
C ILE A 99 -27.01 13.11 2.19
N ALA A 100 -28.18 13.64 1.88
CA ALA A 100 -29.43 13.32 2.58
C ALA A 100 -29.79 11.82 2.43
N ASP A 101 -29.80 11.32 1.20
CA ASP A 101 -30.16 9.91 0.89
C ASP A 101 -29.17 8.94 1.59
N ILE A 102 -27.87 9.19 1.47
CA ILE A 102 -26.84 8.33 2.04
C ILE A 102 -26.92 8.36 3.57
N SER A 103 -27.04 9.55 4.18
CA SER A 103 -27.17 9.72 5.63
C SER A 103 -28.36 8.95 6.18
N HIS A 104 -29.52 9.03 5.51
CA HIS A 104 -30.72 8.29 5.89
C HIS A 104 -30.52 6.76 5.79
N ARG A 105 -29.96 6.26 4.67
CA ARG A 105 -29.75 4.82 4.47
C ARG A 105 -28.72 4.26 5.43
N LEU A 106 -27.57 4.94 5.62
CA LEU A 106 -26.55 4.54 6.60
C LEU A 106 -27.08 4.53 8.03
N GLY A 107 -27.81 5.61 8.40
CA GLY A 107 -28.44 5.72 9.71
C GLY A 107 -29.40 4.55 9.98
N ARG A 108 -30.27 4.24 9.03
CA ARG A 108 -31.20 3.10 9.15
C ARG A 108 -30.48 1.76 9.33
N ILE A 109 -29.44 1.48 8.53
CA ILE A 109 -28.67 0.22 8.64
C ILE A 109 -27.99 0.16 9.99
N ARG A 110 -27.36 1.24 10.45
CA ARG A 110 -26.74 1.32 11.77
C ARG A 110 -27.75 1.09 12.89
N ASP A 111 -28.90 1.70 12.82
CA ASP A 111 -29.91 1.65 13.89
C ASP A 111 -30.57 0.27 13.99
N VAL A 112 -30.72 -0.44 12.88
CA VAL A 112 -31.31 -1.78 12.83
C VAL A 112 -30.27 -2.87 13.14
N HIS A 113 -29.04 -2.75 12.62
CA HIS A 113 -28.05 -3.83 12.63
C HIS A 113 -26.79 -3.50 13.44
N GLY A 114 -26.68 -2.28 13.97
CA GLY A 114 -25.48 -1.79 14.66
C GLY A 114 -24.34 -1.38 13.72
N GLY A 115 -23.42 -0.59 14.26
CA GLY A 115 -22.26 -0.12 13.50
C GLY A 115 -21.31 -1.24 13.01
N ARG A 116 -21.36 -2.43 13.64
CA ARG A 116 -20.58 -3.61 13.21
C ARG A 116 -20.97 -4.13 11.82
N SER A 117 -22.17 -3.82 11.33
CA SER A 117 -22.63 -4.16 9.98
C SER A 117 -22.08 -3.26 8.88
N LEU A 118 -21.34 -2.22 9.25
CA LEU A 118 -20.72 -1.26 8.33
C LEU A 118 -19.22 -1.57 8.17
N ALA A 119 -18.65 -1.28 7.00
CA ALA A 119 -17.21 -1.37 6.79
C ALA A 119 -16.69 -0.25 5.89
N LEU A 120 -15.42 0.11 6.10
CA LEU A 120 -14.61 0.90 5.18
C LEU A 120 -13.73 -0.03 4.35
N TYR A 121 -13.76 0.14 3.03
CA TYR A 121 -12.75 -0.43 2.12
C TYR A 121 -11.93 0.71 1.52
N GLY A 122 -10.75 0.96 2.08
CA GLY A 122 -9.89 2.08 1.70
C GLY A 122 -8.79 1.67 0.72
N GLY A 123 -8.58 2.45 -0.33
CA GLY A 123 -7.43 2.28 -1.23
C GLY A 123 -6.20 3.01 -0.74
N GLY A 124 -6.40 4.19 -0.26
CA GLY A 124 -5.37 5.01 0.36
C GLY A 124 -4.33 5.59 -0.57
N GLY A 125 -4.48 5.45 -1.88
CA GLY A 125 -3.64 6.14 -2.86
C GLY A 125 -2.14 6.11 -2.53
N GLN A 126 -1.61 4.96 -2.16
CA GLN A 126 -0.19 4.81 -1.78
C GLN A 126 0.18 5.48 -0.43
N GLY A 127 -0.78 5.61 0.49
CA GLY A 127 -0.53 6.18 1.82
C GLY A 127 -0.20 7.67 1.81
N ASN A 128 -0.59 8.37 0.76
CA ASN A 128 -0.47 9.82 0.67
C ASN A 128 -1.84 10.48 0.45
N HIS A 129 -2.87 9.87 1.04
CA HIS A 129 -4.25 10.25 0.91
C HIS A 129 -4.85 10.58 2.30
N ALA A 130 -5.10 11.86 2.52
CA ALA A 130 -5.69 12.35 3.77
C ALA A 130 -7.12 11.82 3.98
N GLY A 131 -7.88 11.64 2.90
CA GLY A 131 -9.28 11.20 2.92
C GLY A 131 -9.51 9.93 3.72
N GLY A 132 -8.59 8.96 3.69
CA GLY A 132 -8.70 7.72 4.45
C GLY A 132 -8.79 7.90 5.96
N ALA A 133 -8.12 8.92 6.53
CA ALA A 133 -8.23 9.24 7.95
C ALA A 133 -9.62 9.78 8.31
N TYR A 134 -10.19 10.57 7.43
CA TYR A 134 -11.53 11.15 7.60
C TYR A 134 -12.65 10.13 7.38
N ALA A 135 -12.49 9.23 6.39
CA ALA A 135 -13.40 8.10 6.18
C ALA A 135 -13.42 7.18 7.43
N ASN A 136 -12.25 6.92 7.99
CA ASN A 136 -12.13 6.15 9.23
C ASN A 136 -12.83 6.85 10.41
N ALA A 137 -12.68 8.18 10.51
CA ALA A 137 -13.35 8.96 11.55
C ALA A 137 -14.88 8.87 11.42
N LEU A 138 -15.43 9.04 10.22
CA LEU A 138 -16.87 8.87 9.97
C LEU A 138 -17.34 7.45 10.37
N MET A 139 -16.66 6.40 9.92
CA MET A 139 -17.05 5.03 10.23
C MET A 139 -16.99 4.74 11.73
N ARG A 140 -15.97 5.24 12.44
CA ARG A 140 -15.88 5.12 13.90
C ARG A 140 -17.01 5.88 14.61
N GLY A 141 -17.40 7.07 14.13
CA GLY A 141 -18.57 7.81 14.60
C GLY A 141 -19.88 7.04 14.42
N LEU A 142 -19.96 6.20 13.39
CA LEU A 142 -21.07 5.28 13.15
C LEU A 142 -20.98 3.97 13.93
N GLY A 143 -19.93 3.78 14.74
CA GLY A 143 -19.72 2.57 15.54
C GLY A 143 -19.03 1.43 14.80
N SER A 144 -18.54 1.65 13.57
CA SER A 144 -17.77 0.65 12.82
C SER A 144 -16.27 0.72 13.14
N ARG A 145 -15.64 -0.47 13.18
CA ARG A 145 -14.18 -0.65 13.23
C ARG A 145 -13.67 -1.57 12.12
N ASN A 146 -14.54 -1.95 11.20
CA ASN A 146 -14.22 -2.88 10.13
C ASN A 146 -13.53 -2.14 8.99
N VAL A 147 -12.22 -2.34 8.85
CA VAL A 147 -11.40 -1.67 7.83
C VAL A 147 -10.67 -2.70 6.98
N PHE A 148 -10.92 -2.64 5.68
CA PHE A 148 -10.17 -3.34 4.64
C PHE A 148 -9.37 -2.34 3.84
N ASN A 149 -8.16 -2.67 3.45
CA ASN A 149 -7.36 -1.82 2.57
C ASN A 149 -6.22 -2.59 1.87
N ALA A 150 -5.47 -1.91 1.01
CA ALA A 150 -4.36 -2.51 0.29
C ALA A 150 -3.22 -3.00 1.19
N LEU A 151 -2.97 -2.33 2.34
CA LEU A 151 -1.93 -2.76 3.29
C LEU A 151 -2.25 -4.14 3.87
N SER A 152 -3.52 -4.41 4.17
CA SER A 152 -3.93 -5.70 4.69
C SER A 152 -3.88 -6.83 3.64
N GLN A 153 -3.68 -6.49 2.38
CA GLN A 153 -3.42 -7.47 1.32
C GLN A 153 -1.94 -7.87 1.21
N GLU A 154 -1.04 -7.12 1.81
CA GLU A 154 0.40 -7.32 1.61
C GLU A 154 1.22 -7.31 2.90
N LYS A 155 0.75 -6.66 3.96
CA LYS A 155 1.57 -6.36 5.15
C LYS A 155 1.06 -6.97 6.46
N THR A 156 -0.09 -7.63 6.48
CA THR A 156 -0.64 -8.18 7.72
C THR A 156 0.27 -9.19 8.39
N GLY A 157 0.96 -10.05 7.62
CA GLY A 157 1.96 -10.98 8.16
C GLY A 157 3.12 -10.26 8.83
N ASP A 158 3.59 -9.18 8.21
CA ASP A 158 4.66 -8.35 8.74
C ASP A 158 4.24 -7.63 10.04
N PHE A 159 3.04 -7.04 10.08
CA PHE A 159 2.51 -6.39 11.29
C PHE A 159 2.30 -7.39 12.42
N TRP A 160 1.80 -8.57 12.10
CA TRP A 160 1.60 -9.64 13.07
C TRP A 160 2.94 -10.07 13.71
N VAL A 161 3.96 -10.29 12.90
CA VAL A 161 5.32 -10.65 13.36
C VAL A 161 5.93 -9.52 14.18
N ASN A 162 5.83 -8.27 13.72
CA ASN A 162 6.35 -7.12 14.45
C ASN A 162 5.70 -6.97 15.84
N GLY A 163 4.37 -7.23 15.93
CA GLY A 163 3.66 -7.25 17.20
C GLY A 163 4.22 -8.25 18.21
N HIS A 164 4.68 -9.41 17.73
CA HIS A 164 5.32 -10.41 18.58
C HIS A 164 6.77 -10.08 18.94
N LEU A 165 7.56 -9.66 17.96
CA LEU A 165 8.99 -9.38 18.14
C LEU A 165 9.22 -8.10 18.95
N PHE A 166 8.47 -7.02 18.67
CA PHE A 166 8.73 -5.67 19.20
C PHE A 166 7.70 -5.19 20.23
N GLY A 167 6.62 -5.95 20.45
CA GLY A 167 5.60 -5.66 21.46
C GLY A 167 4.34 -4.96 20.95
N SER A 168 4.37 -4.37 19.76
CA SER A 168 3.20 -3.72 19.15
C SER A 168 3.18 -3.90 17.63
N GLN A 169 1.98 -4.07 17.07
CA GLN A 169 1.78 -4.14 15.62
C GLN A 169 2.03 -2.79 14.93
N THR A 170 2.14 -1.70 15.68
CA THR A 170 2.55 -0.39 15.16
C THR A 170 4.05 -0.26 14.96
N CYS A 171 4.85 -1.13 15.56
CA CYS A 171 6.29 -1.18 15.28
C CYS A 171 6.53 -1.62 13.83
N HIS A 172 7.35 -0.89 13.11
CA HIS A 172 7.70 -1.22 11.73
C HIS A 172 9.16 -0.95 11.47
N THR A 173 9.77 -1.79 10.64
CA THR A 173 11.18 -1.67 10.30
C THR A 173 11.39 -0.72 9.12
N ALA A 174 12.46 0.05 9.18
CA ALA A 174 12.98 0.87 8.09
C ALA A 174 14.40 0.43 7.74
N GLU A 175 14.83 0.73 6.53
CA GLU A 175 16.11 0.32 5.98
C GLU A 175 17.05 1.52 5.77
N ASP A 176 18.23 1.51 6.36
CA ASP A 176 19.30 2.47 6.06
C ASP A 176 20.20 1.96 4.92
N VAL A 177 19.64 1.99 3.70
CA VAL A 177 20.33 1.49 2.50
C VAL A 177 21.56 2.33 2.12
N GLU A 178 21.55 3.62 2.46
CA GLU A 178 22.64 4.53 2.11
C GLU A 178 23.96 4.09 2.72
N HIS A 179 23.94 3.59 3.95
CA HIS A 179 25.15 3.32 4.74
C HIS A 179 25.48 1.84 4.91
N CYS A 180 24.74 0.92 4.27
CA CYS A 180 24.99 -0.52 4.45
C CYS A 180 26.20 -1.02 3.65
N ASP A 181 26.93 -1.99 4.20
CA ASP A 181 27.97 -2.73 3.49
C ASP A 181 27.36 -3.82 2.60
N LEU A 182 26.29 -4.47 3.09
CA LEU A 182 25.55 -5.51 2.37
C LEU A 182 24.07 -5.14 2.26
N LEU A 183 23.58 -5.04 1.04
CA LEU A 183 22.16 -4.94 0.75
C LEU A 183 21.64 -6.30 0.25
N LEU A 184 20.78 -6.95 1.03
CA LEU A 184 20.07 -8.17 0.65
C LEU A 184 18.65 -7.83 0.22
N VAL A 185 18.31 -8.07 -1.04
CA VAL A 185 17.00 -7.81 -1.63
C VAL A 185 16.28 -9.13 -1.86
N ILE A 186 15.10 -9.32 -1.27
CA ILE A 186 14.33 -10.56 -1.36
C ILE A 186 12.94 -10.28 -1.94
N GLY A 187 12.62 -10.90 -3.07
CA GLY A 187 11.31 -10.77 -3.72
C GLY A 187 10.95 -9.34 -4.11
N ALA A 188 11.94 -8.54 -4.46
CA ALA A 188 11.82 -7.13 -4.78
C ALA A 188 12.69 -6.75 -5.98
N ASN A 189 12.25 -5.70 -6.71
CA ASN A 189 13.00 -5.17 -7.84
C ASN A 189 13.14 -3.65 -7.74
N PRO A 190 13.95 -3.12 -6.81
CA PRO A 190 14.07 -1.68 -6.58
C PRO A 190 14.63 -0.90 -7.77
N TRP A 191 15.37 -1.54 -8.67
CA TRP A 191 15.80 -0.89 -9.92
C TRP A 191 14.62 -0.39 -10.77
N LEU A 192 13.52 -1.15 -10.78
CA LEU A 192 12.32 -0.87 -11.55
C LEU A 192 11.18 -0.27 -10.70
N ALA A 193 10.88 -0.91 -9.57
CA ALA A 193 9.77 -0.54 -8.70
C ALA A 193 10.11 0.57 -7.70
N HIS A 194 11.40 0.79 -7.46
CA HIS A 194 12.00 1.67 -6.45
C HIS A 194 11.83 1.11 -5.03
N GLY A 195 10.86 1.49 -4.25
CA GLY A 195 10.58 0.88 -2.94
C GLY A 195 11.32 1.54 -1.76
N PHE A 196 12.32 2.39 -2.03
CA PHE A 196 12.97 3.28 -1.06
C PHE A 196 13.45 4.56 -1.78
N PRO A 197 13.71 5.66 -1.06
CA PRO A 197 14.17 6.91 -1.67
C PRO A 197 15.45 6.71 -2.49
N ASN A 198 15.57 7.41 -3.61
CA ASN A 198 16.78 7.44 -4.45
C ASN A 198 17.31 6.06 -4.89
N ALA A 199 16.40 5.08 -5.08
CA ALA A 199 16.74 3.67 -5.18
C ALA A 199 17.86 3.37 -6.19
N ARG A 200 17.77 3.87 -7.43
CA ARG A 200 18.80 3.62 -8.45
C ARG A 200 20.14 4.25 -8.12
N ASP A 201 20.14 5.40 -7.45
CA ASP A 201 21.38 6.07 -7.07
C ASP A 201 22.10 5.27 -5.99
N HIS A 202 21.36 4.76 -4.98
CA HIS A 202 21.93 3.87 -3.95
C HIS A 202 22.42 2.54 -4.53
N LEU A 203 21.64 1.90 -5.42
CA LEU A 203 22.07 0.67 -6.08
C LEU A 203 23.35 0.88 -6.92
N ASN A 204 23.43 2.01 -7.63
CA ASN A 204 24.64 2.38 -8.38
C ASN A 204 25.82 2.69 -7.47
N ALA A 205 25.59 3.32 -6.31
CA ALA A 205 26.64 3.59 -5.33
C ALA A 205 27.19 2.27 -4.75
N ILE A 206 26.33 1.34 -4.37
CA ILE A 206 26.74 0.01 -3.89
C ILE A 206 27.56 -0.71 -4.96
N ARG A 207 27.07 -0.79 -6.21
CA ARG A 207 27.78 -1.48 -7.30
C ARG A 207 29.16 -0.92 -7.60
N LYS A 208 29.40 0.37 -7.38
CA LYS A 208 30.69 1.03 -7.65
C LYS A 208 31.68 0.92 -6.51
N ASP A 209 31.23 0.57 -5.31
CA ASP A 209 32.09 0.47 -4.13
C ASP A 209 32.51 -0.99 -3.92
N PRO A 210 33.81 -1.32 -4.05
CA PRO A 210 34.30 -2.70 -3.89
C PRO A 210 34.14 -3.26 -2.46
N ASN A 211 33.87 -2.39 -1.47
CA ASN A 211 33.65 -2.79 -0.09
C ASN A 211 32.18 -3.06 0.24
N ARG A 212 31.28 -2.79 -0.70
CA ARG A 212 29.84 -3.01 -0.56
C ARG A 212 29.40 -4.15 -1.44
N SER A 213 28.29 -4.78 -1.08
CA SER A 213 27.75 -5.91 -1.85
C SER A 213 26.23 -5.83 -1.98
N LEU A 214 25.74 -6.16 -3.17
CA LEU A 214 24.32 -6.32 -3.47
C LEU A 214 24.02 -7.80 -3.74
N VAL A 215 23.14 -8.40 -2.97
CA VAL A 215 22.63 -9.75 -3.17
C VAL A 215 21.14 -9.72 -3.43
N VAL A 216 20.67 -10.50 -4.42
CA VAL A 216 19.26 -10.60 -4.78
C VAL A 216 18.79 -12.04 -4.67
N ILE A 217 17.68 -12.25 -3.99
CA ILE A 217 16.93 -13.52 -3.96
C ILE A 217 15.61 -13.27 -4.68
N ASP A 218 15.47 -13.83 -5.89
CA ASP A 218 14.27 -13.66 -6.73
C ASP A 218 14.19 -14.81 -7.74
N PRO A 219 13.01 -15.39 -8.01
CA PRO A 219 12.86 -16.42 -9.05
C PRO A 219 13.25 -15.94 -10.44
N ARG A 220 13.15 -14.67 -10.70
CA ARG A 220 13.47 -14.02 -11.95
C ARG A 220 14.81 -13.28 -11.86
N ARG A 221 15.62 -13.35 -12.91
CA ARG A 221 16.75 -12.45 -13.07
C ARG A 221 16.24 -11.05 -13.41
N THR A 222 15.89 -10.29 -12.36
CA THR A 222 15.35 -8.95 -12.46
C THR A 222 16.41 -7.93 -12.83
N GLU A 223 16.00 -6.70 -13.20
CA GLU A 223 16.90 -5.59 -13.45
C GLU A 223 17.79 -5.26 -12.24
N THR A 224 17.34 -5.56 -11.03
CA THR A 224 18.15 -5.46 -9.80
C THR A 224 19.14 -6.62 -9.72
N ALA A 225 18.73 -7.84 -10.08
CA ALA A 225 19.59 -9.01 -10.10
C ALA A 225 20.70 -8.92 -11.17
N GLU A 226 20.45 -8.22 -12.28
CA GLU A 226 21.46 -7.99 -13.33
C GLU A 226 22.64 -7.14 -12.86
N VAL A 227 22.41 -6.29 -11.86
CA VAL A 227 23.45 -5.42 -11.28
C VAL A 227 23.98 -5.91 -9.93
N ALA A 228 23.51 -7.07 -9.46
CA ALA A 228 23.89 -7.68 -8.20
C ALA A 228 25.21 -8.48 -8.32
N ASP A 229 25.93 -8.56 -7.20
CA ASP A 229 27.14 -9.39 -7.07
C ASP A 229 26.81 -10.88 -6.95
N LEU A 230 25.61 -11.19 -6.42
CA LEU A 230 25.12 -12.55 -6.27
C LEU A 230 23.60 -12.57 -6.49
N HIS A 231 23.11 -13.47 -7.34
CA HIS A 231 21.70 -13.73 -7.54
C HIS A 231 21.39 -15.19 -7.21
N LEU A 232 20.52 -15.40 -6.23
CA LEU A 232 19.96 -16.71 -5.89
C LEU A 232 18.58 -16.82 -6.53
N ALA A 233 18.50 -17.61 -7.61
CA ALA A 233 17.26 -17.82 -8.34
C ALA A 233 16.40 -18.86 -7.62
N VAL A 234 15.76 -18.48 -6.53
CA VAL A 234 14.94 -19.34 -5.67
C VAL A 234 13.75 -19.92 -6.44
N ARG A 235 13.38 -21.17 -6.16
CA ARG A 235 12.13 -21.75 -6.66
C ARG A 235 10.93 -20.99 -6.06
N PRO A 236 9.94 -20.56 -6.85
CA PRO A 236 8.78 -19.85 -6.35
C PRO A 236 8.09 -20.57 -5.18
N GLY A 237 7.83 -19.87 -4.10
CA GLY A 237 7.16 -20.37 -2.89
C GLY A 237 8.05 -21.13 -1.92
N THR A 238 9.36 -21.25 -2.17
CA THR A 238 10.28 -21.97 -1.27
C THR A 238 11.17 -21.04 -0.44
N ASP A 239 10.81 -19.77 -0.32
CA ASP A 239 11.58 -18.77 0.42
C ASP A 239 11.82 -19.15 1.88
N ALA A 240 10.81 -19.73 2.56
CA ALA A 240 10.95 -20.18 3.95
C ALA A 240 12.01 -21.29 4.10
N PHE A 241 12.11 -22.21 3.12
CA PHE A 241 13.16 -23.22 3.12
C PHE A 241 14.55 -22.61 2.96
N LEU A 242 14.70 -21.68 2.01
CA LEU A 242 15.98 -21.01 1.77
C LEU A 242 16.44 -20.20 2.99
N MET A 243 15.54 -19.39 3.56
CA MET A 243 15.87 -18.58 4.74
C MET A 243 16.11 -19.42 5.99
N GLY A 244 15.34 -20.50 6.18
CA GLY A 244 15.57 -21.47 7.26
C GLY A 244 16.92 -22.14 7.14
N ALA A 245 17.29 -22.59 5.94
CA ALA A 245 18.61 -23.18 5.67
C ALA A 245 19.75 -22.16 5.88
N LEU A 246 19.57 -20.91 5.45
CA LEU A 246 20.55 -19.84 5.66
C LEU A 246 20.76 -19.53 7.15
N LEU A 247 19.68 -19.41 7.93
CA LEU A 247 19.75 -19.21 9.37
C LEU A 247 20.45 -20.37 10.10
N ALA A 248 20.12 -21.62 9.74
CA ALA A 248 20.76 -22.81 10.30
C ALA A 248 22.24 -22.86 9.95
N LEU A 249 22.62 -22.53 8.71
CA LEU A 249 24.00 -22.46 8.26
C LEU A 249 24.79 -21.37 8.98
N LEU A 250 24.21 -20.18 9.15
CA LEU A 250 24.81 -19.07 9.93
C LEU A 250 25.02 -19.51 11.38
N MET A 251 24.04 -20.14 12.02
CA MET A 251 24.15 -20.65 13.38
C MET A 251 25.30 -21.66 13.48
N GLN A 252 25.39 -22.65 12.60
CA GLN A 252 26.44 -23.67 12.59
C GLN A 252 27.85 -23.10 12.39
N ARG A 253 27.96 -22.01 11.62
CA ARG A 253 29.24 -21.35 11.33
C ARG A 253 29.62 -20.25 12.33
N GLY A 254 28.87 -20.07 13.41
CA GLY A 254 29.12 -19.03 14.40
C GLY A 254 28.80 -17.60 13.90
N GLY A 255 27.90 -17.48 12.92
CA GLY A 255 27.46 -16.19 12.37
C GLY A 255 26.47 -15.42 13.24
N PHE A 256 26.01 -15.99 14.36
CA PHE A 256 25.14 -15.29 15.30
C PHE A 256 25.95 -14.34 16.19
N ASN A 257 25.44 -13.15 16.44
CA ASN A 257 26.04 -12.18 17.32
C ASN A 257 25.56 -12.38 18.76
N ASP A 258 26.24 -13.26 19.52
CA ASP A 258 25.85 -13.63 20.86
C ASP A 258 25.82 -12.46 21.84
N ALA A 259 26.71 -11.47 21.67
CA ALA A 259 26.71 -10.28 22.50
C ALA A 259 25.45 -9.43 22.29
N PHE A 260 25.05 -9.20 21.04
CA PHE A 260 23.81 -8.51 20.70
C PHE A 260 22.60 -9.29 21.22
N ILE A 261 22.55 -10.58 20.96
CA ILE A 261 21.46 -11.48 21.38
C ILE A 261 21.26 -11.41 22.89
N ALA A 262 22.35 -11.59 23.66
CA ALA A 262 22.30 -11.55 25.13
C ALA A 262 21.82 -10.20 25.67
N GLN A 263 22.24 -9.11 25.03
CA GLN A 263 21.91 -7.76 25.48
C GLN A 263 20.50 -7.31 25.07
N ARG A 264 20.06 -7.64 23.84
CA ARG A 264 18.92 -6.98 23.20
C ARG A 264 17.73 -7.90 22.95
N THR A 265 17.88 -9.21 23.13
CA THR A 265 16.82 -10.16 22.78
C THR A 265 16.52 -11.16 23.91
N THR A 266 15.40 -11.86 23.76
CA THR A 266 15.02 -13.02 24.59
C THR A 266 14.56 -14.16 23.68
N GLY A 267 14.50 -15.40 24.19
CA GLY A 267 13.92 -16.54 23.48
C GLY A 267 14.83 -17.20 22.44
N ILE A 268 16.14 -16.90 22.40
CA ILE A 268 17.06 -17.45 21.40
C ILE A 268 17.21 -18.96 21.45
N ASP A 269 17.07 -19.59 22.63
CA ASP A 269 17.28 -21.04 22.77
C ASP A 269 16.22 -21.83 22.00
N ALA A 270 14.97 -21.38 22.01
CA ALA A 270 13.90 -22.01 21.21
C ALA A 270 14.17 -21.88 19.70
N VAL A 271 14.68 -20.72 19.26
CA VAL A 271 15.08 -20.49 17.86
C VAL A 271 16.24 -21.42 17.48
N ARG A 272 17.29 -21.51 18.32
CA ARG A 272 18.43 -22.42 18.09
C ARG A 272 18.00 -23.86 18.01
N GLN A 273 17.11 -24.30 18.90
CA GLN A 273 16.56 -25.66 18.88
C GLN A 273 15.82 -25.94 17.56
N ALA A 274 14.97 -25.04 17.11
CA ALA A 274 14.25 -25.20 15.85
C ALA A 274 15.19 -25.23 14.64
N LEU A 275 16.20 -24.35 14.60
CA LEU A 275 17.18 -24.28 13.52
C LEU A 275 18.13 -25.49 13.51
N ALA A 276 18.44 -26.10 14.65
CA ALA A 276 19.27 -27.31 14.73
C ALA A 276 18.64 -28.51 14.02
N ALA A 277 17.31 -28.53 13.88
CA ALA A 277 16.58 -29.56 13.18
C ALA A 277 16.48 -29.34 11.64
N VAL A 278 16.93 -28.21 11.13
CA VAL A 278 16.82 -27.85 9.71
C VAL A 278 17.84 -28.65 8.87
N PRO A 279 17.40 -29.44 7.87
CA PRO A 279 18.29 -30.18 6.96
C PRO A 279 18.78 -29.27 5.83
N ILE A 280 19.88 -28.56 6.06
CA ILE A 280 20.39 -27.45 5.23
C ILE A 280 20.49 -27.82 3.75
N GLU A 281 21.19 -28.93 3.44
CA GLU A 281 21.43 -29.36 2.06
C GLU A 281 20.10 -29.69 1.35
N ARG A 282 19.20 -30.40 2.04
CA ARG A 282 17.90 -30.78 1.50
C ARG A 282 17.02 -29.55 1.24
N TRP A 283 17.05 -28.56 2.14
CA TRP A 283 16.26 -27.34 1.97
C TRP A 283 16.86 -26.41 0.91
N ALA A 284 18.18 -26.34 0.77
CA ALA A 284 18.82 -25.66 -0.34
C ALA A 284 18.44 -26.30 -1.68
N GLN A 285 18.47 -27.64 -1.77
CA GLN A 285 18.02 -28.38 -2.94
C GLN A 285 16.53 -28.16 -3.25
N ARG A 286 15.67 -28.15 -2.21
CA ARG A 286 14.23 -27.87 -2.40
C ARG A 286 13.98 -26.46 -2.93
N SER A 287 14.79 -25.52 -2.52
CA SER A 287 14.76 -24.13 -3.00
C SER A 287 15.40 -23.98 -4.39
N ASP A 288 16.01 -25.05 -4.89
CA ASP A 288 16.74 -25.09 -6.14
C ASP A 288 17.87 -24.03 -6.19
N VAL A 289 18.50 -23.83 -5.04
CA VAL A 289 19.66 -22.96 -4.87
C VAL A 289 20.87 -23.82 -4.55
N PRO A 290 21.96 -23.73 -5.34
CA PRO A 290 23.19 -24.47 -5.06
C PRO A 290 23.72 -24.15 -3.66
N LEU A 291 24.11 -25.18 -2.90
CA LEU A 291 24.64 -25.02 -1.54
C LEU A 291 25.80 -24.02 -1.51
N ALA A 292 26.69 -24.06 -2.51
CA ALA A 292 27.79 -23.11 -2.62
C ALA A 292 27.38 -21.65 -2.69
N GLN A 293 26.23 -21.33 -3.32
CA GLN A 293 25.70 -19.97 -3.34
C GLN A 293 25.14 -19.57 -1.96
N LEU A 294 24.50 -20.51 -1.27
CA LEU A 294 24.01 -20.27 0.09
C LEU A 294 25.19 -20.04 1.06
N GLU A 295 26.26 -20.78 0.90
CA GLU A 295 27.50 -20.63 1.65
C GLU A 295 28.21 -19.30 1.35
N ASP A 296 28.23 -18.86 0.09
CA ASP A 296 28.77 -17.52 -0.27
C ASP A 296 27.93 -16.41 0.38
N LEU A 297 26.58 -16.52 0.35
CA LEU A 297 25.72 -15.55 1.02
C LEU A 297 25.98 -15.53 2.53
N ALA A 298 26.05 -16.69 3.19
CA ALA A 298 26.37 -16.76 4.62
C ALA A 298 27.73 -16.11 4.94
N ALA A 299 28.75 -16.37 4.12
CA ALA A 299 30.07 -15.76 4.28
C ALA A 299 30.05 -14.24 4.07
N ARG A 300 29.23 -13.71 3.15
CA ARG A 300 29.05 -12.26 2.97
C ARG A 300 28.36 -11.64 4.18
N ILE A 301 27.31 -12.25 4.73
CA ILE A 301 26.64 -11.79 5.94
C ILE A 301 27.61 -11.74 7.12
N MET A 302 28.41 -12.79 7.32
CA MET A 302 29.38 -12.85 8.44
C MET A 302 30.50 -11.84 8.32
N ARG A 303 30.91 -11.44 7.10
CA ARG A 303 31.94 -10.41 6.88
C ARG A 303 31.41 -8.99 6.94
N ALA A 304 30.11 -8.79 6.67
CA ALA A 304 29.51 -7.45 6.62
C ALA A 304 29.52 -6.80 7.99
N ARG A 305 29.98 -5.56 8.09
CA ARG A 305 29.87 -4.76 9.31
C ARG A 305 28.45 -4.26 9.51
N SER A 306 27.74 -4.04 8.39
CA SER A 306 26.35 -3.62 8.37
C SER A 306 25.60 -4.30 7.24
N MET A 307 24.38 -4.74 7.51
CA MET A 307 23.49 -5.37 6.53
C MET A 307 22.11 -4.77 6.62
N VAL A 308 21.54 -4.50 5.46
CA VAL A 308 20.13 -4.17 5.28
C VAL A 308 19.44 -5.28 4.50
N ILE A 309 18.30 -5.70 4.99
CA ILE A 309 17.40 -6.59 4.24
C ILE A 309 16.20 -5.79 3.75
N ARG A 310 15.99 -5.80 2.44
CA ARG A 310 14.82 -5.21 1.79
C ARG A 310 13.93 -6.29 1.22
N VAL A 311 12.69 -6.37 1.71
CA VAL A 311 11.66 -7.29 1.23
C VAL A 311 10.49 -6.54 0.60
N GLU A 312 9.83 -7.18 -0.36
CA GLU A 312 8.64 -6.66 -1.03
C GLU A 312 7.62 -7.79 -1.25
N LEU A 313 6.64 -7.52 -2.11
CA LEU A 313 5.50 -8.40 -2.37
C LEU A 313 5.87 -9.83 -2.80
N GLY A 314 7.04 -10.03 -3.41
CA GLY A 314 7.51 -11.37 -3.80
C GLY A 314 7.56 -12.30 -2.59
N LEU A 315 8.08 -11.82 -1.47
CA LEU A 315 8.14 -12.56 -0.21
C LEU A 315 6.80 -12.52 0.56
N GLN A 316 6.17 -11.33 0.62
CA GLN A 316 5.02 -11.08 1.49
C GLN A 316 3.69 -11.62 0.95
N GLN A 317 3.60 -11.91 -0.36
CA GLN A 317 2.46 -12.57 -1.00
C GLN A 317 2.83 -13.95 -1.56
N GLY A 318 3.97 -14.49 -1.15
CA GLY A 318 4.39 -15.87 -1.40
C GLY A 318 3.81 -16.84 -0.38
N VAL A 319 3.96 -18.14 -0.65
CA VAL A 319 3.56 -19.20 0.27
C VAL A 319 4.30 -19.05 1.60
N HIS A 320 3.61 -19.27 2.72
CA HIS A 320 4.13 -19.08 4.08
C HIS A 320 4.53 -17.63 4.40
N SER A 321 3.80 -16.66 3.90
CA SER A 321 4.16 -15.23 3.99
C SER A 321 4.42 -14.73 5.41
N THR A 322 3.67 -15.18 6.41
CA THR A 322 3.91 -14.81 7.82
C THR A 322 5.20 -15.43 8.36
N LEU A 323 5.47 -16.72 8.04
CA LEU A 323 6.74 -17.36 8.40
C LEU A 323 7.93 -16.70 7.68
N ASN A 324 7.77 -16.34 6.40
CA ASN A 324 8.78 -15.61 5.64
C ASN A 324 9.15 -14.28 6.31
N SER A 325 8.16 -13.51 6.75
CA SER A 325 8.39 -12.24 7.47
C SER A 325 9.13 -12.45 8.80
N TYR A 326 8.89 -13.57 9.49
CA TYR A 326 9.61 -13.91 10.70
C TYR A 326 11.06 -14.32 10.44
N LEU A 327 11.29 -15.22 9.48
CA LEU A 327 12.64 -15.69 9.15
C LEU A 327 13.53 -14.56 8.62
N GLU A 328 12.95 -13.65 7.82
CA GLU A 328 13.63 -12.42 7.37
C GLU A 328 14.12 -11.58 8.56
N LYS A 329 13.25 -11.37 9.56
CA LYS A 329 13.65 -10.61 10.76
C LYS A 329 14.67 -11.33 11.62
N LEU A 330 14.56 -12.64 11.75
CA LEU A 330 15.58 -13.43 12.44
C LEU A 330 16.97 -13.27 11.80
N LEU A 331 17.06 -13.14 10.45
CA LEU A 331 18.35 -12.96 9.77
C LEU A 331 19.09 -11.73 10.28
N PHE A 332 18.46 -10.56 10.34
CA PHE A 332 19.16 -9.37 10.81
C PHE A 332 19.24 -9.27 12.35
N LEU A 333 18.27 -9.86 13.08
CA LEU A 333 18.29 -9.83 14.56
C LEU A 333 19.33 -10.78 15.14
N THR A 334 19.45 -12.02 14.63
CA THR A 334 20.41 -12.99 15.15
C THR A 334 21.85 -12.65 14.77
N THR A 335 22.06 -11.99 13.63
CA THR A 335 23.39 -11.55 13.18
C THR A 335 23.79 -10.17 13.74
N GLY A 336 22.90 -9.49 14.50
CA GLY A 336 23.18 -8.20 15.12
C GLY A 336 23.18 -7.01 14.15
N HIS A 337 22.53 -7.17 13.00
CA HIS A 337 22.38 -6.10 12.00
C HIS A 337 21.08 -5.31 12.20
N PHE A 338 20.90 -4.79 13.41
CA PHE A 338 19.70 -4.03 13.78
C PHE A 338 20.01 -2.86 14.69
N GLY A 339 19.29 -1.74 14.47
CA GLY A 339 19.26 -0.60 15.39
C GLY A 339 20.48 0.32 15.35
N ARG A 340 21.25 0.29 14.27
CA ARG A 340 22.41 1.18 14.01
C ARG A 340 22.50 1.56 12.55
N SER A 341 23.33 2.54 12.22
CA SER A 341 23.51 2.99 10.83
C SER A 341 23.90 1.83 9.90
N GLY A 342 23.33 1.83 8.70
CA GLY A 342 23.53 0.81 7.68
C GLY A 342 22.82 -0.52 7.97
N THR A 343 21.84 -0.54 8.86
CA THR A 343 21.07 -1.75 9.18
C THR A 343 19.56 -1.49 9.15
N ASN A 344 18.76 -2.55 9.31
CA ASN A 344 17.35 -2.39 9.62
C ASN A 344 17.17 -1.80 11.02
N THR A 345 16.14 -0.99 11.20
CA THR A 345 15.83 -0.34 12.48
C THR A 345 14.33 -0.06 12.58
N LEU A 346 13.85 0.36 13.75
CA LEU A 346 12.50 0.87 13.89
C LEU A 346 12.48 2.36 13.50
N HIS A 347 11.40 2.79 12.85
CA HIS A 347 11.17 4.20 12.54
C HIS A 347 10.15 4.82 13.48
N SER A 348 10.14 6.15 13.56
CA SER A 348 9.16 6.90 14.33
C SER A 348 8.02 7.41 13.44
N TRP A 349 6.80 7.48 13.99
CA TRP A 349 5.61 7.93 13.28
C TRP A 349 5.24 9.36 13.66
N LEU A 350 4.91 10.20 12.69
CA LEU A 350 4.13 11.40 12.98
C LEU A 350 2.69 11.02 13.36
N GLN A 351 2.08 10.17 12.54
CA GLN A 351 0.77 9.58 12.76
C GLN A 351 0.79 8.13 12.29
N PRO A 352 0.58 7.15 13.18
CA PRO A 352 0.47 5.74 12.77
C PRO A 352 -0.66 5.55 11.76
N LEU A 353 -0.38 4.77 10.71
CA LEU A 353 -1.35 4.43 9.67
C LEU A 353 -2.26 3.27 10.07
N TRP A 354 -1.84 2.50 11.04
CA TRP A 354 -2.56 1.36 11.57
C TRP A 354 -2.39 1.29 13.10
N GLY A 355 -3.22 0.47 13.73
CA GLY A 355 -3.26 0.33 15.18
C GLY A 355 -2.61 -0.94 15.69
N ASN A 356 -2.92 -1.26 16.94
CA ASN A 356 -2.60 -2.53 17.58
C ASN A 356 -3.92 -3.22 17.94
N ALA A 357 -4.18 -4.40 17.38
CA ALA A 357 -5.43 -5.14 17.55
C ALA A 357 -5.20 -6.60 17.98
N ARG A 358 -4.03 -6.87 18.58
CA ARG A 358 -3.61 -8.22 18.96
C ARG A 358 -4.70 -8.96 19.74
N GLY A 359 -5.07 -10.14 19.26
CA GLY A 359 -6.08 -11.01 19.88
C GLY A 359 -7.53 -10.63 19.60
N GLN A 360 -7.80 -9.55 18.84
CA GLN A 360 -9.15 -9.21 18.40
C GLN A 360 -9.56 -10.07 17.20
N ARG A 361 -10.83 -10.49 17.18
CA ARG A 361 -11.39 -11.27 16.07
C ARG A 361 -12.59 -10.57 15.46
N PHE A 362 -12.74 -10.76 14.15
CA PHE A 362 -13.89 -10.33 13.39
C PHE A 362 -14.88 -11.50 13.31
N GLU A 363 -15.96 -11.39 14.06
CA GLU A 363 -16.91 -12.47 14.31
C GLU A 363 -17.51 -13.12 13.05
N PRO A 364 -17.94 -12.38 12.01
CA PRO A 364 -18.57 -12.98 10.83
C PRO A 364 -17.72 -14.03 10.11
N THR A 365 -16.40 -13.96 10.21
CA THR A 365 -15.48 -14.91 9.55
C THR A 365 -14.52 -15.59 10.52
N GLY A 366 -14.53 -15.22 11.80
CA GLY A 366 -13.57 -15.71 12.80
C GLY A 366 -12.13 -15.26 12.58
N THR A 367 -11.90 -14.30 11.66
CA THR A 367 -10.57 -13.85 11.27
C THR A 367 -9.97 -12.94 12.33
N GLU A 368 -8.67 -13.08 12.59
CA GLU A 368 -7.95 -12.17 13.48
C GLU A 368 -7.85 -10.80 12.84
N VAL A 369 -8.13 -9.74 13.61
CA VAL A 369 -7.91 -8.35 13.21
C VAL A 369 -6.45 -8.02 13.49
N ILE A 370 -5.69 -7.71 12.44
CA ILE A 370 -4.26 -7.42 12.56
C ILE A 370 -4.04 -5.93 12.31
N ALA A 371 -3.41 -5.26 13.26
CA ALA A 371 -3.13 -3.83 13.18
C ALA A 371 -4.40 -2.95 13.00
N GLY A 372 -5.56 -3.44 13.40
CA GLY A 372 -6.85 -2.79 13.19
C GLY A 372 -7.40 -2.96 11.78
N LEU A 373 -6.85 -3.90 11.00
CA LEU A 373 -7.18 -4.15 9.60
C LEU A 373 -7.68 -5.58 9.41
N LEU A 374 -8.55 -5.76 8.41
CA LEU A 374 -9.05 -7.06 7.97
C LEU A 374 -8.45 -7.43 6.61
N PRO A 375 -8.03 -8.67 6.38
CA PRO A 375 -7.51 -9.11 5.09
C PRO A 375 -8.60 -9.00 4.01
N PRO A 376 -8.32 -8.43 2.82
CA PRO A 376 -9.31 -8.31 1.74
C PRO A 376 -9.86 -9.65 1.26
N ASN A 377 -9.13 -10.73 1.46
CA ASN A 377 -9.57 -12.08 1.07
C ASN A 377 -10.80 -12.59 1.83
N VAL A 378 -11.06 -12.06 3.02
CA VAL A 378 -12.28 -12.42 3.79
C VAL A 378 -13.44 -11.46 3.51
N PHE A 379 -13.24 -10.43 2.71
CA PHE A 379 -14.23 -9.41 2.42
C PHE A 379 -15.53 -9.99 1.80
N PRO A 380 -15.48 -10.86 0.78
CA PRO A 380 -16.68 -11.50 0.25
C PRO A 380 -17.40 -12.34 1.31
N ASP A 381 -16.66 -13.13 2.09
CA ASP A 381 -17.22 -13.98 3.15
C ASP A 381 -17.88 -13.15 4.24
N ALA A 382 -17.30 -11.99 4.58
CA ALA A 382 -17.85 -11.05 5.57
C ALA A 382 -19.24 -10.50 5.18
N ILE A 383 -19.53 -10.41 3.89
CA ILE A 383 -20.80 -9.94 3.35
C ILE A 383 -21.79 -11.10 3.16
N LEU A 384 -21.32 -12.19 2.56
CA LEU A 384 -22.16 -13.34 2.18
C LEU A 384 -22.45 -14.29 3.36
N SER A 385 -21.83 -14.07 4.54
CA SER A 385 -22.05 -14.85 5.74
C SER A 385 -23.51 -14.80 6.20
N ALA A 386 -23.98 -15.90 6.79
CA ALA A 386 -25.27 -15.94 7.50
C ALA A 386 -25.20 -15.34 8.93
N HIS A 387 -24.01 -14.90 9.37
CA HIS A 387 -23.83 -14.32 10.69
C HIS A 387 -24.67 -13.03 10.87
N PRO A 388 -25.29 -12.78 12.04
CA PRO A 388 -26.10 -11.59 12.27
C PRO A 388 -25.31 -10.28 12.06
N ASP A 389 -24.04 -10.24 12.45
CA ASP A 389 -23.13 -9.09 12.29
C ASP A 389 -22.42 -9.06 10.91
N ARG A 390 -22.93 -9.79 9.88
CA ARG A 390 -22.39 -9.70 8.52
C ARG A 390 -22.39 -8.26 8.02
N LEU A 391 -21.50 -7.94 7.11
CA LEU A 391 -21.48 -6.62 6.49
C LEU A 391 -22.71 -6.39 5.59
N ARG A 392 -23.37 -5.26 5.78
CA ARG A 392 -24.58 -4.84 5.04
C ARG A 392 -24.37 -3.55 4.28
N ALA A 393 -23.51 -2.66 4.77
CA ALA A 393 -23.11 -1.48 4.03
C ALA A 393 -21.59 -1.37 3.97
N VAL A 394 -21.10 -0.99 2.80
CA VAL A 394 -19.68 -0.78 2.56
C VAL A 394 -19.46 0.60 1.96
N TRP A 395 -18.53 1.32 2.57
CA TRP A 395 -18.00 2.56 2.07
C TRP A 395 -16.66 2.29 1.41
N VAL A 396 -16.57 2.49 0.10
CA VAL A 396 -15.33 2.33 -0.67
C VAL A 396 -14.74 3.70 -0.94
N ASP A 397 -13.52 3.93 -0.47
CA ASP A 397 -12.79 5.18 -0.66
C ASP A 397 -11.53 4.95 -1.47
N SER A 398 -11.44 5.60 -2.63
CA SER A 398 -10.24 5.59 -3.49
C SER A 398 -9.73 4.17 -3.78
N SER A 399 -10.64 3.23 -3.99
CA SER A 399 -10.33 1.81 -4.18
C SER A 399 -11.22 1.16 -5.22
N ASN A 400 -10.71 0.09 -5.85
CA ASN A 400 -11.43 -0.69 -6.84
C ASN A 400 -11.36 -2.19 -6.52
N PRO A 401 -12.01 -2.67 -5.42
CA PRO A 401 -11.92 -4.05 -4.99
C PRO A 401 -12.32 -5.08 -6.05
N VAL A 402 -13.25 -4.77 -6.95
CA VAL A 402 -13.61 -5.66 -8.08
C VAL A 402 -12.38 -6.04 -8.92
N ASN A 403 -11.42 -5.12 -9.05
CA ASN A 403 -10.23 -5.37 -9.86
C ASN A 403 -8.96 -5.64 -9.02
N THR A 404 -8.94 -5.26 -7.73
CA THR A 404 -7.74 -5.34 -6.89
C THR A 404 -7.74 -6.48 -5.88
N ALA A 405 -8.91 -6.95 -5.43
CA ALA A 405 -9.00 -8.06 -4.51
C ALA A 405 -8.98 -9.40 -5.25
N ALA A 406 -8.54 -10.46 -4.57
CA ALA A 406 -8.59 -11.80 -5.09
C ALA A 406 -10.03 -12.24 -5.37
N ASP A 407 -10.23 -13.10 -6.38
CA ASP A 407 -11.52 -13.69 -6.71
C ASP A 407 -12.57 -12.63 -7.10
N SER A 408 -12.31 -11.93 -8.20
CA SER A 408 -13.15 -10.82 -8.66
C SER A 408 -14.64 -11.20 -8.82
N GLU A 409 -14.95 -12.43 -9.24
CA GLU A 409 -16.35 -12.86 -9.39
C GLU A 409 -17.06 -12.93 -8.05
N ARG A 410 -16.40 -13.48 -7.02
CA ARG A 410 -16.95 -13.54 -5.66
C ARG A 410 -17.06 -12.15 -5.01
N VAL A 411 -16.13 -11.25 -5.33
CA VAL A 411 -16.22 -9.84 -4.91
C VAL A 411 -17.45 -9.17 -5.52
N ILE A 412 -17.71 -9.39 -6.80
CA ILE A 412 -18.90 -8.86 -7.49
C ILE A 412 -20.19 -9.41 -6.86
N GLU A 413 -20.25 -10.72 -6.60
CA GLU A 413 -21.38 -11.37 -5.91
C GLU A 413 -21.63 -10.70 -4.56
N ALA A 414 -20.57 -10.55 -3.75
CA ALA A 414 -20.68 -9.94 -2.44
C ALA A 414 -21.14 -8.49 -2.48
N LEU A 415 -20.59 -7.67 -3.38
CA LEU A 415 -20.98 -6.27 -3.50
C LEU A 415 -22.44 -6.11 -3.94
N ARG A 416 -22.96 -7.02 -4.76
CA ARG A 416 -24.39 -7.05 -5.15
C ARG A 416 -25.33 -7.45 -4.02
N ALA A 417 -24.84 -8.17 -3.03
CA ALA A 417 -25.61 -8.61 -1.86
C ALA A 417 -25.69 -7.55 -0.73
N LEU A 418 -25.01 -6.42 -0.87
CA LEU A 418 -25.05 -5.32 0.10
C LEU A 418 -26.40 -4.58 0.06
N GLU A 419 -26.82 -4.08 1.21
CA GLU A 419 -27.96 -3.16 1.33
C GLU A 419 -27.59 -1.74 0.91
N LEU A 420 -26.29 -1.37 1.02
CA LEU A 420 -25.76 -0.09 0.59
C LEU A 420 -24.30 -0.19 0.20
N LEU A 421 -23.98 0.21 -1.02
CA LEU A 421 -22.60 0.40 -1.48
C LEU A 421 -22.41 1.85 -1.90
N VAL A 422 -21.50 2.56 -1.23
CA VAL A 422 -21.10 3.92 -1.59
C VAL A 422 -19.65 3.91 -2.03
N VAL A 423 -19.36 4.52 -3.18
CA VAL A 423 -18.00 4.65 -3.73
C VAL A 423 -17.61 6.11 -3.85
N VAL A 424 -16.50 6.50 -3.27
CA VAL A 424 -15.86 7.83 -3.44
C VAL A 424 -14.61 7.62 -4.29
N ASP A 425 -14.59 8.18 -5.48
CA ASP A 425 -13.44 8.03 -6.40
C ASP A 425 -13.36 9.23 -7.36
N VAL A 426 -12.20 9.37 -7.98
CA VAL A 426 -11.98 10.35 -9.06
C VAL A 426 -12.52 9.87 -10.42
N ALA A 427 -12.80 8.55 -10.55
CA ALA A 427 -13.16 7.91 -11.80
C ALA A 427 -14.27 6.87 -11.63
N TYR A 428 -14.97 6.57 -12.73
CA TYR A 428 -16.00 5.53 -12.76
C TYR A 428 -15.36 4.15 -12.91
N THR A 429 -15.05 3.53 -11.76
CA THR A 429 -14.38 2.22 -11.68
C THR A 429 -15.34 1.05 -11.85
N GLU A 430 -14.80 -0.18 -11.96
CA GLU A 430 -15.61 -1.42 -12.00
C GLU A 430 -16.41 -1.58 -10.70
N THR A 431 -15.88 -1.14 -9.57
CA THR A 431 -16.61 -1.10 -8.28
C THR A 431 -17.67 -0.01 -8.28
N ALA A 432 -17.36 1.18 -8.81
CA ALA A 432 -18.34 2.26 -8.95
C ALA A 432 -19.54 1.86 -9.81
N ALA A 433 -19.33 1.02 -10.83
CA ALA A 433 -20.41 0.52 -11.67
C ALA A 433 -21.45 -0.35 -10.92
N LEU A 434 -21.09 -0.89 -9.76
CA LEU A 434 -21.97 -1.68 -8.89
C LEU A 434 -22.62 -0.85 -7.78
N ALA A 435 -22.08 0.34 -7.49
CA ALA A 435 -22.43 1.13 -6.33
C ALA A 435 -23.85 1.71 -6.39
N ASP A 436 -24.50 1.84 -5.23
CA ASP A 436 -25.77 2.59 -5.10
C ASP A 436 -25.56 4.10 -5.27
N TYR A 437 -24.41 4.60 -4.76
CA TYR A 437 -23.99 5.99 -4.91
C TYR A 437 -22.51 6.06 -5.29
N VAL A 438 -22.20 6.92 -6.27
CA VAL A 438 -20.82 7.24 -6.66
C VAL A 438 -20.59 8.73 -6.44
N LEU A 439 -19.62 9.07 -5.60
CA LEU A 439 -19.34 10.44 -5.20
C LEU A 439 -18.02 10.92 -5.83
N PRO A 440 -18.05 12.02 -6.61
CA PRO A 440 -16.88 12.52 -7.32
C PRO A 440 -15.91 13.21 -6.39
N ALA A 441 -14.74 12.62 -6.17
CA ALA A 441 -13.66 13.23 -5.40
C ALA A 441 -12.79 14.17 -6.25
N SER A 442 -12.25 15.22 -5.62
CA SER A 442 -11.16 16.02 -6.20
C SER A 442 -9.90 15.18 -6.32
N SER A 443 -9.07 15.42 -7.34
CA SER A 443 -7.78 14.73 -7.47
C SER A 443 -6.79 15.18 -6.38
N GLN A 444 -5.72 14.41 -6.19
CA GLN A 444 -4.70 14.71 -5.20
C GLN A 444 -3.86 15.99 -5.49
N TYR A 445 -4.10 16.67 -6.60
CA TYR A 445 -3.49 17.96 -6.94
C TYR A 445 -4.47 19.12 -6.89
N GLU A 446 -5.75 18.83 -6.63
CA GLU A 446 -6.85 19.78 -6.50
C GLU A 446 -7.30 19.99 -5.04
N LYS A 447 -6.67 19.33 -4.10
CA LYS A 447 -6.98 19.36 -2.67
C LYS A 447 -5.73 19.27 -1.80
N CYS A 448 -5.86 19.54 -0.50
CA CYS A 448 -4.79 19.29 0.45
C CYS A 448 -4.63 17.79 0.68
N GLU A 449 -3.39 17.35 0.61
CA GLU A 449 -2.98 15.98 0.90
C GLU A 449 -1.72 15.98 1.74
N TYR A 450 -1.32 14.83 2.28
CA TYR A 450 -0.05 14.69 2.98
C TYR A 450 0.50 13.27 2.90
N THR A 451 1.82 13.15 3.07
CA THR A 451 2.52 11.89 2.97
C THR A 451 2.48 11.17 4.32
N LEU A 452 1.74 10.07 4.41
CA LEU A 452 1.60 9.29 5.64
C LEU A 452 2.62 8.16 5.75
N PHE A 453 3.15 7.66 4.62
CA PHE A 453 4.22 6.66 4.62
C PHE A 453 5.56 7.33 4.89
N ASN A 454 6.06 7.16 6.11
CA ASN A 454 7.30 7.70 6.61
C ASN A 454 8.10 6.54 7.20
N PHE A 455 8.85 5.84 6.36
CA PHE A 455 9.63 4.65 6.74
C PHE A 455 11.13 4.90 6.65
N GLU A 456 11.55 6.14 6.74
CA GLU A 456 12.95 6.50 6.71
C GLU A 456 13.55 6.44 8.13
N ALA A 457 14.85 6.17 8.21
CA ALA A 457 15.63 6.18 9.44
C ALA A 457 17.08 6.59 9.14
N PRO A 458 17.72 7.32 10.03
CA PRO A 458 17.26 7.82 11.34
C PRO A 458 16.37 9.06 11.24
N THR A 459 16.30 9.71 10.08
CA THR A 459 15.53 10.94 9.85
C THR A 459 14.26 10.60 9.07
N ASN A 460 13.11 10.95 9.64
CA ASN A 460 11.82 10.78 9.02
C ASN A 460 11.31 12.10 8.44
N TYR A 461 10.67 12.00 7.28
CA TYR A 461 10.21 13.13 6.50
C TYR A 461 8.69 13.17 6.41
N PHE A 462 8.13 14.36 6.35
CA PHE A 462 6.70 14.58 6.15
C PHE A 462 6.47 15.72 5.16
N HIS A 463 5.42 15.62 4.36
CA HIS A 463 5.09 16.63 3.38
C HIS A 463 3.58 16.89 3.36
N VAL A 464 3.17 18.09 3.78
CA VAL A 464 1.82 18.62 3.57
C VAL A 464 1.79 19.27 2.19
N ARG A 465 0.90 18.78 1.32
CA ARG A 465 0.77 19.23 -0.06
C ARG A 465 -0.44 20.15 -0.19
N ALA A 466 -0.21 21.43 -0.39
CA ALA A 466 -1.29 22.35 -0.75
C ALA A 466 -1.83 22.03 -2.16
N PRO A 467 -3.09 22.35 -2.48
CA PRO A 467 -3.61 22.21 -3.83
C PRO A 467 -2.76 23.01 -4.84
N VAL A 468 -2.59 22.45 -6.02
CA VAL A 468 -1.87 23.06 -7.15
C VAL A 468 -2.85 23.60 -8.19
N LEU A 469 -4.01 22.95 -8.29
CA LEU A 469 -5.11 23.29 -9.20
C LEU A 469 -6.37 23.57 -8.38
N GLU A 470 -7.27 24.35 -8.96
CA GLU A 470 -8.64 24.45 -8.46
C GLU A 470 -9.34 23.09 -8.61
N PRO A 471 -10.22 22.70 -7.67
CA PRO A 471 -11.04 21.50 -7.82
C PRO A 471 -11.85 21.54 -9.11
N LEU A 472 -11.91 20.40 -9.81
CA LEU A 472 -12.77 20.27 -10.96
C LEU A 472 -14.23 20.50 -10.54
N THR A 473 -14.94 21.35 -11.28
CA THR A 473 -16.33 21.74 -10.96
C THR A 473 -17.19 20.50 -10.69
N GLY A 474 -17.91 20.51 -9.57
CA GLY A 474 -18.79 19.44 -9.14
C GLY A 474 -18.11 18.36 -8.28
N THR A 475 -16.77 18.37 -8.16
CA THR A 475 -16.06 17.49 -7.23
C THR A 475 -15.90 18.15 -5.86
N LEU A 476 -15.77 17.33 -4.81
CA LEU A 476 -15.44 17.77 -3.46
C LEU A 476 -14.21 17.02 -2.93
N PRO A 477 -13.38 17.65 -2.09
CA PRO A 477 -12.39 16.92 -1.31
C PRO A 477 -13.10 16.01 -0.30
N GLU A 478 -12.57 14.81 -0.08
CA GLU A 478 -13.18 13.80 0.79
C GLU A 478 -13.42 14.30 2.22
N PRO A 479 -12.53 15.09 2.86
CA PRO A 479 -12.81 15.67 4.18
C PRO A 479 -14.11 16.47 4.22
N GLN A 480 -14.43 17.20 3.15
CA GLN A 480 -15.69 17.96 3.06
C GLN A 480 -16.90 17.04 2.87
N ILE A 481 -16.77 15.97 2.08
CA ILE A 481 -17.82 14.95 1.92
C ILE A 481 -18.15 14.34 3.28
N TYR A 482 -17.14 13.90 4.02
CA TYR A 482 -17.31 13.25 5.31
C TYR A 482 -17.80 14.20 6.40
N GLN A 483 -17.36 15.44 6.38
CA GLN A 483 -17.83 16.46 7.32
C GLN A 483 -19.33 16.76 7.12
N ARG A 484 -19.80 16.86 5.84
CA ARG A 484 -21.22 17.04 5.52
C ARG A 484 -22.07 15.85 5.98
N LEU A 485 -21.59 14.62 5.78
CA LEU A 485 -22.26 13.41 6.26
C LEU A 485 -22.30 13.35 7.79
N ALA A 486 -21.17 13.61 8.46
CA ALA A 486 -21.11 13.61 9.92
C ALA A 486 -22.06 14.66 10.54
N HIS A 487 -22.17 15.83 9.92
CA HIS A 487 -23.12 16.87 10.32
C HIS A 487 -24.57 16.41 10.11
N ALA A 488 -24.91 15.91 8.92
CA ALA A 488 -26.25 15.43 8.60
C ALA A 488 -26.71 14.26 9.49
N MET A 489 -25.76 13.47 10.03
CA MET A 489 -26.02 12.33 10.93
C MET A 489 -25.93 12.71 12.42
N GLY A 490 -25.72 13.97 12.76
CA GLY A 490 -25.66 14.45 14.15
C GLY A 490 -24.45 13.93 14.93
N LEU A 491 -23.32 13.65 14.25
CA LEU A 491 -22.11 13.14 14.88
C LEU A 491 -21.15 14.25 15.34
N MET A 492 -21.38 15.48 14.89
CA MET A 492 -20.56 16.65 15.24
C MET A 492 -21.05 17.29 16.56
N PRO A 493 -20.17 17.98 17.31
CA PRO A 493 -20.61 18.82 18.43
C PRO A 493 -21.64 19.87 17.97
N PRO A 494 -22.44 20.42 18.89
CA PRO A 494 -23.41 21.48 18.59
C PRO A 494 -22.75 22.73 17.99
N ASP A 495 -23.51 23.49 17.22
CA ASP A 495 -23.01 24.64 16.46
C ASP A 495 -22.35 25.71 17.33
N ASP A 496 -22.85 25.95 18.55
CA ASP A 496 -22.28 26.91 19.51
C ASP A 496 -20.86 26.47 19.96
N ALA A 497 -20.67 25.20 20.24
CA ALA A 497 -19.35 24.63 20.55
C ALA A 497 -18.42 24.72 19.34
N MET A 498 -18.91 24.40 18.14
CA MET A 498 -18.14 24.54 16.90
C MET A 498 -17.75 26.00 16.62
N HIS A 499 -18.68 26.96 16.77
CA HIS A 499 -18.39 28.38 16.62
C HIS A 499 -17.35 28.89 17.61
N ARG A 500 -17.42 28.49 18.87
CA ARG A 500 -16.41 28.85 19.89
C ARG A 500 -15.01 28.39 19.48
N LEU A 501 -14.88 27.15 18.91
CA LEU A 501 -13.59 26.65 18.42
C LEU A 501 -13.10 27.40 17.17
N ILE A 502 -14.01 27.77 16.26
CA ILE A 502 -13.68 28.56 15.07
C ILE A 502 -13.17 29.96 15.45
N GLU A 503 -13.83 30.65 16.40
CA GLU A 503 -13.40 31.95 16.89
C GLU A 503 -12.03 31.86 17.55
N ALA A 504 -11.84 30.89 18.44
CA ALA A 504 -10.55 30.67 19.09
C ALA A 504 -9.43 30.34 18.07
N ALA A 505 -9.73 29.62 16.97
CA ALA A 505 -8.77 29.36 15.91
C ALA A 505 -8.34 30.63 15.15
N ARG A 506 -9.24 31.59 14.99
CA ARG A 506 -8.92 32.92 14.43
C ARG A 506 -8.02 33.75 15.32
N ASP A 507 -8.19 33.63 16.65
CA ASP A 507 -7.38 34.30 17.65
C ASP A 507 -5.97 33.70 17.80
N GLY A 508 -5.73 32.51 17.20
CA GLY A 508 -4.45 31.88 17.15
C GLY A 508 -4.38 30.49 17.79
N MET A 509 -3.23 29.85 17.64
CA MET A 509 -3.03 28.46 18.02
C MET A 509 -3.16 28.21 19.53
N ASP A 510 -2.68 29.14 20.35
CA ASP A 510 -2.75 29.01 21.83
C ASP A 510 -4.19 29.19 22.33
N ALA A 511 -4.92 30.14 21.75
CA ALA A 511 -6.34 30.35 22.05
C ALA A 511 -7.15 29.12 21.63
N PHE A 512 -6.87 28.57 20.44
CA PHE A 512 -7.51 27.34 20.00
C PHE A 512 -7.22 26.16 20.94
N ALA A 513 -5.96 25.95 21.31
CA ALA A 513 -5.58 24.87 22.21
C ALA A 513 -6.29 24.94 23.55
N HIS A 514 -6.44 26.18 24.10
CA HIS A 514 -7.17 26.43 25.35
C HIS A 514 -8.67 26.11 25.18
N ALA A 515 -9.32 26.69 24.18
CA ALA A 515 -10.74 26.45 23.91
C ALA A 515 -11.01 24.96 23.62
N PHE A 516 -10.13 24.29 22.87
CA PHE A 516 -10.26 22.88 22.56
C PHE A 516 -10.16 21.99 23.81
N ALA A 517 -9.22 22.30 24.72
CA ALA A 517 -9.10 21.60 26.00
C ALA A 517 -10.32 21.74 26.90
N GLU A 518 -11.11 22.84 26.78
CA GLU A 518 -12.33 23.03 27.49
C GLU A 518 -13.54 22.39 26.81
N VAL A 519 -13.62 22.49 25.49
CA VAL A 519 -14.80 22.04 24.70
C VAL A 519 -14.79 20.55 24.47
N ALA A 520 -13.67 19.96 24.03
CA ALA A 520 -13.63 18.56 23.62
C ALA A 520 -14.06 17.56 24.72
N PRO A 521 -13.73 17.74 26.00
CA PRO A 521 -14.21 16.86 27.06
C PRO A 521 -15.72 16.90 27.31
N GLN A 522 -16.42 17.97 26.88
CA GLN A 522 -17.88 18.10 27.03
C GLN A 522 -18.66 17.25 26.03
N TYR A 523 -17.98 16.81 24.91
CA TYR A 523 -18.60 16.03 23.83
C TYR A 523 -17.75 14.77 23.55
N PRO A 524 -17.65 13.83 24.50
CA PRO A 524 -16.83 12.63 24.35
C PRO A 524 -17.32 11.73 23.21
N GLU A 525 -18.60 11.79 22.87
CA GLU A 525 -19.20 11.07 21.74
C GLU A 525 -18.67 11.55 20.36
N ALA A 526 -18.21 12.81 20.27
CA ALA A 526 -17.56 13.32 19.07
C ALA A 526 -16.07 12.91 18.95
N GLY A 527 -15.51 12.26 19.97
CA GLY A 527 -14.13 11.76 19.96
C GLY A 527 -13.76 10.96 18.70
N PRO A 528 -14.57 10.00 18.25
CA PRO A 528 -14.31 9.25 17.01
C PRO A 528 -14.22 10.13 15.76
N VAL A 529 -14.99 11.22 15.69
CA VAL A 529 -15.04 12.15 14.54
C VAL A 529 -14.15 13.38 14.72
N MET A 530 -13.26 13.37 15.71
CA MET A 530 -12.38 14.50 16.01
C MET A 530 -11.59 15.04 14.79
N PRO A 531 -11.09 14.21 13.84
CA PRO A 531 -10.49 14.73 12.62
C PRO A 531 -11.44 15.65 11.82
N LEU A 532 -12.74 15.37 11.79
CA LEU A 532 -13.76 16.18 11.11
C LEU A 532 -14.04 17.46 11.87
N VAL A 533 -14.05 17.42 13.22
CA VAL A 533 -14.17 18.60 14.09
C VAL A 533 -12.99 19.55 13.85
N LEU A 534 -11.75 19.02 13.85
CA LEU A 534 -10.55 19.82 13.59
C LEU A 534 -10.55 20.42 12.17
N TYR A 535 -11.00 19.66 11.17
CA TYR A 535 -11.16 20.14 9.80
C TYR A 535 -12.11 21.35 9.74
N ALA A 536 -13.26 21.24 10.38
CA ALA A 536 -14.29 22.27 10.35
C ALA A 536 -13.97 23.50 11.22
N THR A 537 -13.09 23.36 12.22
CA THR A 537 -12.75 24.43 13.18
C THR A 537 -11.34 24.99 12.92
N LEU A 538 -10.30 24.35 13.41
CA LEU A 538 -8.91 24.77 13.21
C LEU A 538 -8.56 24.91 11.72
N GLY A 539 -9.10 24.02 10.88
CA GLY A 539 -8.86 24.04 9.44
C GLY A 539 -9.26 25.37 8.78
N SER A 540 -10.24 26.07 9.32
CA SER A 540 -10.71 27.36 8.79
C SER A 540 -9.71 28.52 8.97
N SER A 541 -8.73 28.36 9.88
CA SER A 541 -7.67 29.36 10.14
C SER A 541 -6.34 29.02 9.45
N LEU A 542 -6.25 27.85 8.81
CA LEU A 542 -5.04 27.44 8.09
C LEU A 542 -4.95 28.14 6.73
N PRO A 543 -3.73 28.20 6.13
CA PRO A 543 -3.59 28.77 4.80
C PRO A 543 -4.54 28.14 3.78
N ASP A 544 -4.98 28.94 2.81
CA ASP A 544 -5.97 28.56 1.82
C ASP A 544 -5.70 27.17 1.20
N GLY A 545 -6.74 26.37 1.18
CA GLY A 545 -6.73 25.01 0.66
C GLY A 545 -6.05 23.96 1.55
N THR A 546 -5.54 24.32 2.75
CA THR A 546 -4.83 23.36 3.63
C THR A 546 -5.62 22.90 4.85
N ALA A 547 -6.91 23.19 4.93
CA ALA A 547 -7.80 22.82 6.06
C ALA A 547 -7.69 21.32 6.44
N ALA A 548 -7.51 20.45 5.46
CA ALA A 548 -7.36 19.00 5.71
C ALA A 548 -6.08 18.64 6.48
N ALA A 549 -5.15 19.56 6.69
CA ALA A 549 -3.98 19.34 7.55
C ALA A 549 -4.28 19.55 9.05
N ALA A 550 -5.45 20.07 9.44
CA ALA A 550 -5.78 20.39 10.82
C ALA A 550 -5.59 19.22 11.82
N PRO A 551 -5.93 17.95 11.52
CA PRO A 551 -5.70 16.83 12.43
C PRO A 551 -4.22 16.57 12.76
N LEU A 552 -3.30 17.04 11.90
CA LEU A 552 -1.87 16.93 12.16
C LEU A 552 -1.41 17.75 13.38
N TRP A 553 -2.22 18.75 13.81
CA TRP A 553 -1.96 19.47 15.07
C TRP A 553 -1.91 18.52 16.25
N GLY A 554 -2.92 17.66 16.42
CA GLY A 554 -2.93 16.67 17.50
C GLY A 554 -1.79 15.64 17.38
N ALA A 555 -1.43 15.24 16.15
CA ALA A 555 -0.30 14.36 15.89
C ALA A 555 1.03 15.02 16.29
N ALA A 556 1.23 16.29 15.93
CA ALA A 556 2.41 17.06 16.28
C ALA A 556 2.55 17.24 17.80
N GLN A 557 1.45 17.55 18.50
CA GLN A 557 1.43 17.61 19.96
C GLN A 557 1.85 16.29 20.61
N ARG A 558 1.29 15.17 20.12
CA ARG A 558 1.62 13.83 20.63
C ARG A 558 3.11 13.51 20.44
N VAL A 559 3.63 13.69 19.22
CA VAL A 559 5.03 13.36 18.91
C VAL A 559 6.00 14.27 19.65
N ALA A 560 5.71 15.56 19.78
CA ALA A 560 6.49 16.49 20.59
C ALA A 560 6.54 16.07 22.08
N LYS A 561 5.46 15.49 22.61
CA LYS A 561 5.40 14.96 23.97
C LYS A 561 6.16 13.64 24.13
N THR A 562 6.00 12.71 23.18
CA THR A 562 6.54 11.34 23.32
C THR A 562 7.95 11.16 22.76
N GLN A 563 8.35 12.01 21.80
CA GLN A 563 9.62 11.93 21.07
C GLN A 563 10.28 13.33 20.96
N GLY A 564 10.12 14.15 21.96
CA GLY A 564 10.49 15.56 21.91
C GLY A 564 11.95 15.83 21.52
N GLU A 565 12.90 14.99 21.96
CA GLU A 565 14.31 15.12 21.58
C GLU A 565 14.54 14.87 20.08
N ALA A 566 13.90 13.84 19.51
CA ALA A 566 14.01 13.54 18.09
C ALA A 566 13.42 14.66 17.23
N VAL A 567 12.32 15.27 17.69
CA VAL A 567 11.70 16.44 17.05
C VAL A 567 12.59 17.67 17.17
N ARG A 568 13.13 17.97 18.35
CA ARG A 568 14.07 19.11 18.55
C ARG A 568 15.27 19.00 17.63
N ARG A 569 15.89 17.81 17.53
CA ARG A 569 17.03 17.59 16.61
C ARG A 569 16.65 17.89 15.17
N ALA A 570 15.51 17.38 14.72
CA ALA A 570 15.04 17.58 13.34
C ALA A 570 14.71 19.04 13.02
N LEU A 571 14.17 19.79 14.01
CA LEU A 571 13.78 21.19 13.84
C LEU A 571 14.90 22.20 14.13
N GLY A 572 16.01 21.76 14.72
CA GLY A 572 17.01 22.67 15.30
C GLY A 572 16.39 23.57 16.39
N ALA A 573 15.46 23.03 17.19
CA ALA A 573 14.74 23.79 18.20
C ALA A 573 15.49 23.84 19.53
N ASP A 574 15.22 24.88 20.32
CA ASP A 574 15.76 25.06 21.66
C ASP A 574 15.44 23.84 22.56
N GLU A 575 16.43 23.36 23.28
CA GLU A 575 16.29 22.20 24.18
C GLU A 575 15.29 22.46 25.32
N HIS A 576 15.10 23.73 25.71
CA HIS A 576 14.20 24.15 26.79
C HIS A 576 12.75 24.42 26.30
N LEU A 577 12.47 24.33 24.99
CA LEU A 577 11.12 24.61 24.48
C LEU A 577 10.12 23.60 25.06
N PRO A 578 9.04 24.01 25.73
CA PRO A 578 8.05 23.10 26.30
C PRO A 578 7.41 22.22 25.23
N PRO A 579 7.00 20.98 25.57
CA PRO A 579 6.42 20.05 24.58
C PRO A 579 5.22 20.64 23.80
N ALA A 580 4.34 21.42 24.45
CA ALA A 580 3.21 22.04 23.76
C ALA A 580 3.68 23.08 22.72
N ALA A 581 4.60 23.93 23.07
CA ALA A 581 5.18 24.91 22.15
C ALA A 581 5.97 24.24 21.02
N LEU A 582 6.70 23.16 21.32
CA LEU A 582 7.38 22.33 20.32
C LEU A 582 6.38 21.71 19.35
N GLY A 583 5.25 21.21 19.85
CA GLY A 583 4.18 20.66 19.03
C GLY A 583 3.54 21.70 18.10
N HIS A 584 3.31 22.93 18.61
CA HIS A 584 2.83 24.04 17.78
C HIS A 584 3.85 24.43 16.70
N ALA A 585 5.13 24.54 17.06
CA ALA A 585 6.21 24.86 16.11
C ALA A 585 6.35 23.79 15.04
N LEU A 586 6.26 22.50 15.41
CA LEU A 586 6.26 21.39 14.45
C LEU A 586 5.09 21.51 13.49
N PHE A 587 3.87 21.67 13.99
CA PHE A 587 2.67 21.79 13.17
C PHE A 587 2.76 22.94 12.16
N GLN A 588 3.13 24.14 12.63
CA GLN A 588 3.28 25.30 11.76
C GLN A 588 4.32 25.07 10.65
N LYS A 589 5.49 24.45 11.01
CA LYS A 589 6.53 24.12 10.02
C LYS A 589 6.05 23.08 9.03
N LEU A 590 5.31 22.04 9.46
CA LEU A 590 4.73 21.03 8.58
C LEU A 590 3.81 21.65 7.51
N VAL A 591 2.91 22.53 7.93
CA VAL A 591 1.97 23.21 7.01
C VAL A 591 2.69 24.16 6.05
N ALA A 592 3.76 24.83 6.51
CA ALA A 592 4.52 25.79 5.70
C ALA A 592 5.53 25.15 4.74
N ALA A 593 5.97 23.92 4.95
CA ALA A 593 7.07 23.28 4.24
C ALA A 593 6.67 22.78 2.85
N ARG A 594 6.79 23.63 1.81
CA ARG A 594 6.37 23.34 0.43
C ARG A 594 7.15 22.22 -0.25
N SER A 595 8.36 21.91 0.19
CA SER A 595 9.20 20.80 -0.30
C SER A 595 9.17 19.57 0.63
N GLY A 596 8.29 19.60 1.65
CA GLY A 596 8.36 18.68 2.77
C GLY A 596 9.49 19.03 3.75
N MET A 597 9.56 18.35 4.87
CA MET A 597 10.56 18.58 5.90
C MET A 597 10.86 17.31 6.71
N ALA A 598 12.03 17.29 7.36
CA ALA A 598 12.26 16.35 8.44
C ALA A 598 11.42 16.75 9.67
N PHE A 599 10.67 15.81 10.23
CA PHE A 599 9.88 16.06 11.44
C PHE A 599 10.47 15.38 12.68
N SER A 600 11.31 14.38 12.48
CA SER A 600 11.95 13.63 13.55
C SER A 600 13.30 13.08 13.08
N THR A 601 14.31 13.17 13.95
CA THR A 601 15.60 12.47 13.79
C THR A 601 15.78 11.57 15.01
N HIS A 602 15.48 10.28 14.84
CA HIS A 602 15.42 9.31 15.91
C HIS A 602 16.69 8.46 15.91
N THR A 603 17.54 8.66 16.91
CA THR A 603 18.84 8.00 17.02
C THR A 603 18.87 6.83 18.00
N ASP A 604 17.78 6.63 18.76
CA ASP A 604 17.62 5.52 19.70
C ASP A 604 16.38 4.67 19.35
N PRO A 605 16.50 3.72 18.41
CA PRO A 605 15.36 2.87 18.02
C PRO A 605 14.91 1.92 19.15
N TRP A 606 15.72 1.71 20.18
CA TRP A 606 15.40 0.82 21.28
C TRP A 606 14.23 1.32 22.12
N SER A 607 14.09 2.63 22.24
CA SER A 607 12.96 3.27 22.92
C SER A 607 11.62 3.09 22.18
N LEU A 608 11.63 2.57 20.94
CA LEU A 608 10.44 2.25 20.15
C LEU A 608 9.98 0.81 20.36
N ILE A 609 10.71 -0.01 21.11
CA ILE A 609 10.30 -1.37 21.49
C ILE A 609 9.28 -1.24 22.62
N GLU A 610 8.09 -1.82 22.41
CA GLU A 610 6.97 -1.69 23.34
C GLU A 610 6.84 -2.86 24.33
N HIS A 611 7.79 -3.81 24.37
CA HIS A 611 7.92 -4.75 25.47
C HIS A 611 8.42 -4.04 26.73
N GLY A 612 7.86 -4.37 27.90
CA GLY A 612 8.17 -3.67 29.16
C GLY A 612 9.62 -3.77 29.62
N ASP A 613 10.38 -4.75 29.13
CA ASP A 613 11.80 -4.93 29.36
C ASP A 613 12.69 -4.29 28.27
N GLY A 614 12.09 -3.68 27.24
CA GLY A 614 12.79 -3.08 26.10
C GLY A 614 13.57 -4.07 25.24
N ARG A 615 13.27 -5.38 25.32
CA ARG A 615 13.99 -6.45 24.62
C ARG A 615 13.12 -7.05 23.51
N ILE A 616 13.75 -7.47 22.42
CA ILE A 616 13.12 -8.13 21.29
C ILE A 616 12.86 -9.59 21.63
N ARG A 617 11.65 -10.09 21.43
CA ARG A 617 11.28 -11.49 21.69
C ARG A 617 11.38 -12.31 20.42
N LEU A 618 12.40 -13.19 20.37
CA LEU A 618 12.68 -14.00 19.19
C LEU A 618 11.80 -15.25 19.09
N ASP A 619 11.37 -15.81 20.22
CA ASP A 619 10.57 -17.03 20.30
C ASP A 619 9.09 -16.72 20.04
N VAL A 620 8.65 -17.03 18.82
CA VAL A 620 7.23 -16.98 18.43
C VAL A 620 6.76 -18.43 18.21
N PRO A 621 6.11 -19.07 19.20
CA PRO A 621 5.90 -20.52 19.19
C PRO A 621 5.20 -21.04 17.94
N VAL A 622 4.11 -20.41 17.50
CA VAL A 622 3.35 -20.82 16.30
C VAL A 622 4.21 -20.75 15.00
N LEU A 623 5.17 -19.83 14.93
CA LEU A 623 6.07 -19.75 13.77
C LEU A 623 7.24 -20.72 13.85
N LEU A 624 7.71 -21.04 15.06
CA LEU A 624 8.68 -22.13 15.26
C LEU A 624 8.06 -23.50 14.97
N GLU A 625 6.80 -23.72 15.31
CA GLU A 625 6.02 -24.91 14.94
C GLU A 625 5.80 -24.95 13.42
N SER A 626 5.50 -23.81 12.77
CA SER A 626 5.36 -23.71 11.32
C SER A 626 6.69 -24.04 10.61
N LEU A 627 7.82 -23.61 11.17
CA LEU A 627 9.15 -23.96 10.65
C LEU A 627 9.42 -25.46 10.79
N ALA A 628 9.10 -26.05 11.95
CA ALA A 628 9.30 -27.48 12.19
C ALA A 628 8.42 -28.36 11.28
N SER A 629 7.24 -27.90 10.93
CA SER A 629 6.29 -28.62 10.07
C SER A 629 6.28 -28.14 8.61
N LEU A 630 7.27 -27.35 8.21
CA LEU A 630 7.29 -26.68 6.91
C LEU A 630 7.20 -27.67 5.73
N GLU A 631 7.88 -28.80 5.81
CA GLU A 631 7.86 -29.79 4.73
C GLU A 631 6.49 -30.45 4.54
N GLN A 632 5.75 -30.64 5.63
CA GLN A 632 4.40 -31.21 5.62
C GLN A 632 3.34 -30.21 5.15
N GLN A 633 3.52 -28.92 5.48
CA GLN A 633 2.57 -27.86 5.18
C GLN A 633 2.78 -27.23 3.81
N HIS A 634 3.96 -27.45 3.20
CA HIS A 634 4.26 -26.85 1.90
C HIS A 634 3.40 -27.47 0.79
N PRO A 635 2.78 -26.66 -0.08
CA PRO A 635 1.94 -27.15 -1.16
C PRO A 635 2.71 -28.12 -2.06
N VAL A 636 2.08 -29.27 -2.35
CA VAL A 636 2.62 -30.24 -3.31
C VAL A 636 2.32 -29.75 -4.72
N PRO A 637 3.31 -29.73 -5.63
CA PRO A 637 3.05 -29.40 -7.02
C PRO A 637 2.02 -30.35 -7.65
N ASP A 638 1.01 -29.78 -8.27
CA ASP A 638 -0.05 -30.52 -8.97
C ASP A 638 0.27 -30.55 -10.46
N THR A 639 0.35 -31.74 -11.02
CA THR A 639 0.60 -31.93 -12.45
C THR A 639 -0.49 -31.36 -13.36
N GLN A 640 -1.69 -31.16 -12.84
CA GLN A 640 -2.78 -30.47 -13.53
C GLN A 640 -2.48 -28.98 -13.72
N TRP A 641 -1.69 -28.40 -12.83
CA TRP A 641 -1.32 -26.97 -12.80
C TRP A 641 0.21 -26.82 -12.84
N PRO A 642 0.84 -27.10 -14.00
CA PRO A 642 2.31 -27.24 -14.08
C PRO A 642 3.06 -25.92 -13.98
N PHE A 643 2.40 -24.78 -14.05
CA PHE A 643 3.00 -23.47 -13.94
C PHE A 643 2.62 -22.77 -12.64
N VAL A 644 3.54 -21.94 -12.15
CA VAL A 644 3.27 -20.98 -11.08
C VAL A 644 3.18 -19.58 -11.68
N LEU A 645 2.04 -18.94 -11.51
CA LEU A 645 1.83 -17.55 -11.91
C LEU A 645 2.13 -16.60 -10.77
N SER A 646 3.03 -15.63 -11.01
CA SER A 646 3.11 -14.40 -10.22
C SER A 646 2.06 -13.42 -10.72
N ALA A 647 0.96 -13.32 -9.99
CA ALA A 647 -0.10 -12.38 -10.30
C ALA A 647 0.28 -10.98 -9.81
N GLY A 648 0.15 -9.98 -10.68
CA GLY A 648 0.30 -8.58 -10.34
C GLY A 648 1.73 -8.07 -10.26
N GLN A 649 2.58 -8.37 -11.23
CA GLN A 649 3.89 -7.74 -11.32
C GLN A 649 3.78 -6.23 -11.57
N ARG A 650 4.58 -5.45 -10.86
CA ARG A 650 4.78 -4.02 -11.15
C ARG A 650 5.79 -3.86 -12.27
N ARG A 651 5.38 -3.21 -13.35
CA ARG A 651 6.25 -2.85 -14.48
C ARG A 651 6.58 -1.36 -14.45
N LEU A 652 7.48 -0.92 -15.33
CA LEU A 652 8.00 0.45 -15.38
C LEU A 652 6.93 1.54 -15.31
N GLN A 653 5.76 1.31 -15.87
CA GLN A 653 4.67 2.28 -15.99
C GLN A 653 3.47 1.98 -15.07
N ASN A 654 3.52 0.89 -14.31
CA ASN A 654 2.43 0.54 -13.42
C ASN A 654 2.64 1.19 -12.06
N ALA A 655 1.69 2.01 -11.66
CA ALA A 655 1.60 2.55 -10.31
C ALA A 655 0.23 2.15 -9.75
N ASN A 656 0.12 0.94 -9.23
CA ASN A 656 -1.15 0.34 -8.84
C ASN A 656 -2.18 0.49 -9.98
N GLN A 657 -3.41 0.90 -9.71
CA GLN A 657 -4.43 1.12 -10.75
C GLN A 657 -4.69 2.60 -11.05
N ILE A 658 -3.73 3.46 -10.73
CA ILE A 658 -3.87 4.91 -10.91
C ILE A 658 -3.96 5.27 -12.41
N PHE A 659 -3.21 4.59 -13.27
CA PHE A 659 -3.24 4.86 -14.70
C PHE A 659 -4.38 4.12 -15.38
N ARG A 660 -5.48 4.81 -15.58
CA ARG A 660 -6.65 4.29 -16.29
C ARG A 660 -6.53 4.44 -17.80
N ASP A 661 -5.92 5.52 -18.29
CA ASP A 661 -5.78 5.79 -19.71
C ASP A 661 -4.79 4.82 -20.37
N PRO A 662 -5.23 3.98 -21.33
CA PRO A 662 -4.35 3.06 -22.06
C PRO A 662 -3.18 3.75 -22.76
N ALA A 663 -3.27 5.04 -23.07
CA ALA A 663 -2.19 5.80 -23.69
C ALA A 663 -0.89 5.79 -22.86
N PHE A 664 -0.96 5.60 -21.56
CA PHE A 664 0.21 5.45 -20.66
C PHE A 664 0.87 4.07 -20.72
N ARG A 665 0.24 3.09 -21.38
CA ARG A 665 0.69 1.69 -21.46
C ARG A 665 1.21 1.30 -22.83
N ARG A 666 1.65 2.25 -23.64
CA ARG A 666 2.08 2.02 -25.04
C ARG A 666 3.18 0.96 -25.20
N SER A 667 4.04 0.78 -24.20
CA SER A 667 5.12 -0.23 -24.23
C SER A 667 4.61 -1.66 -23.98
N ASP A 668 3.41 -1.82 -23.42
CA ASP A 668 2.78 -3.09 -23.13
C ASP A 668 1.24 -2.87 -23.09
N PRO A 669 0.63 -2.63 -24.25
CA PRO A 669 -0.78 -2.26 -24.33
C PRO A 669 -1.70 -3.41 -23.87
N ASP A 670 -1.28 -4.65 -24.10
CA ASP A 670 -2.08 -5.86 -23.88
C ASP A 670 -1.88 -6.45 -22.48
N GLY A 671 -0.88 -6.00 -21.71
CA GLY A 671 -0.55 -6.64 -20.44
C GLY A 671 -0.10 -8.10 -20.61
N ALA A 672 0.86 -8.33 -21.52
CA ALA A 672 1.23 -9.66 -21.96
C ALA A 672 1.77 -10.56 -20.85
N LEU A 673 1.50 -11.88 -20.94
CA LEU A 673 2.08 -12.90 -20.09
C LEU A 673 3.56 -13.06 -20.41
N GLN A 674 4.42 -12.80 -19.43
CA GLN A 674 5.84 -13.11 -19.55
C GLN A 674 6.06 -14.60 -19.26
N ILE A 675 6.78 -15.27 -20.17
CA ILE A 675 7.03 -16.71 -20.13
C ILE A 675 8.43 -16.99 -20.66
N HIS A 676 9.09 -18.01 -20.09
CA HIS A 676 10.40 -18.46 -20.60
C HIS A 676 10.28 -18.99 -22.04
N PRO A 677 11.22 -18.66 -22.96
CA PRO A 677 11.15 -19.10 -24.36
C PRO A 677 11.00 -20.60 -24.55
N ASP A 678 11.72 -21.43 -23.73
CA ASP A 678 11.63 -22.88 -23.81
C ASP A 678 10.24 -23.41 -23.41
N ASP A 679 9.61 -22.79 -22.42
CA ASP A 679 8.25 -23.15 -22.01
C ASP A 679 7.23 -22.78 -23.09
N LEU A 680 7.42 -21.61 -23.71
CA LEU A 680 6.57 -21.18 -24.81
C LEU A 680 6.69 -22.11 -26.02
N SER A 681 7.94 -22.51 -26.37
CA SER A 681 8.21 -23.47 -27.43
C SER A 681 7.62 -24.86 -27.12
N ALA A 682 7.70 -25.31 -25.86
CA ALA A 682 7.10 -26.57 -25.41
C ALA A 682 5.56 -26.58 -25.53
N LEU A 683 4.92 -25.40 -25.44
CA LEU A 683 3.50 -25.22 -25.70
C LEU A 683 3.16 -25.15 -27.19
N GLY A 684 4.17 -25.20 -28.09
CA GLY A 684 3.99 -25.03 -29.52
C GLY A 684 3.61 -23.62 -29.96
N ALA A 685 3.89 -22.61 -29.13
CA ALA A 685 3.55 -21.21 -29.36
C ALA A 685 4.79 -20.35 -29.60
N ALA A 686 4.58 -19.20 -30.26
CA ALA A 686 5.58 -18.17 -30.51
C ALA A 686 5.28 -16.89 -29.72
N GLU A 687 6.26 -15.98 -29.65
CA GLU A 687 6.04 -14.66 -29.04
C GLU A 687 4.95 -13.88 -29.77
N GLY A 688 4.03 -13.30 -29.01
CA GLY A 688 2.88 -12.59 -29.52
C GLY A 688 1.65 -13.46 -29.76
N ASP A 689 1.76 -14.78 -29.66
CA ASP A 689 0.61 -15.68 -29.77
C ASP A 689 -0.33 -15.51 -28.56
N TRP A 690 -1.60 -15.84 -28.78
CA TRP A 690 -2.58 -15.86 -27.72
C TRP A 690 -2.50 -17.16 -26.93
N LEU A 691 -2.44 -17.02 -25.62
CA LEU A 691 -2.42 -18.11 -24.66
C LEU A 691 -3.63 -18.03 -23.73
N ALA A 692 -4.25 -19.16 -23.47
CA ALA A 692 -5.21 -19.32 -22.38
C ALA A 692 -4.43 -19.69 -21.10
N VAL A 693 -4.62 -18.87 -20.07
CA VAL A 693 -4.12 -19.12 -18.71
C VAL A 693 -5.31 -19.48 -17.85
N GLU A 694 -5.28 -20.64 -17.24
CA GLU A 694 -6.37 -21.16 -16.40
C GLU A 694 -5.88 -21.47 -15.00
N SER A 695 -6.71 -21.16 -14.01
CA SER A 695 -6.57 -21.57 -12.61
C SER A 695 -7.84 -22.30 -12.16
N THR A 696 -7.89 -22.68 -10.88
CA THR A 696 -9.09 -23.25 -10.27
C THR A 696 -10.27 -22.27 -10.24
N ARG A 697 -10.02 -20.95 -10.41
CA ARG A 697 -11.04 -19.89 -10.31
C ARG A 697 -11.56 -19.43 -11.67
N GLY A 698 -10.69 -19.39 -12.68
CA GLY A 698 -11.11 -18.86 -13.96
C GLY A 698 -10.10 -19.02 -15.08
N ARG A 699 -10.37 -18.33 -16.17
CA ARG A 699 -9.56 -18.34 -17.38
C ARG A 699 -9.40 -16.95 -17.95
N LEU A 700 -8.17 -16.66 -18.41
CA LEU A 700 -7.84 -15.46 -19.18
C LEU A 700 -7.19 -15.84 -20.49
N VAL A 701 -7.42 -15.05 -21.53
CA VAL A 701 -6.68 -15.14 -22.78
C VAL A 701 -5.81 -13.90 -22.92
N VAL A 702 -4.52 -14.10 -23.09
CA VAL A 702 -3.50 -13.07 -23.04
C VAL A 702 -2.47 -13.25 -24.15
N ARG A 703 -1.82 -12.17 -24.58
CA ARG A 703 -0.64 -12.26 -25.45
C ARG A 703 0.55 -12.84 -24.69
N SER A 704 1.37 -13.61 -25.37
CA SER A 704 2.67 -14.08 -24.87
C SER A 704 3.77 -13.06 -25.11
N LYS A 705 4.75 -13.02 -24.19
CA LYS A 705 5.98 -12.24 -24.32
C LYS A 705 7.15 -13.03 -23.76
N HIS A 706 8.23 -13.13 -24.51
CA HIS A 706 9.45 -13.77 -24.04
C HIS A 706 10.07 -13.04 -22.85
N ASP A 707 10.52 -13.81 -21.86
CA ASP A 707 11.38 -13.32 -20.79
C ASP A 707 12.39 -14.40 -20.40
N GLN A 708 13.63 -14.30 -20.90
CA GLN A 708 14.73 -15.23 -20.59
C GLN A 708 15.19 -15.16 -19.13
N GLY A 709 14.84 -14.10 -18.42
CA GLY A 709 15.15 -13.96 -16.99
C GLY A 709 14.25 -14.81 -16.09
N LEU A 710 13.13 -15.33 -16.60
CA LEU A 710 12.25 -16.20 -15.85
C LEU A 710 12.81 -17.62 -15.73
N ARG A 711 12.48 -18.28 -14.64
CA ARG A 711 12.66 -19.72 -14.52
C ARG A 711 11.61 -20.45 -15.36
N ARG A 712 11.95 -21.65 -15.84
CA ARG A 712 10.97 -22.55 -16.46
C ARG A 712 9.89 -22.95 -15.45
N GLY A 713 8.65 -23.02 -15.94
CA GLY A 713 7.47 -23.29 -15.10
C GLY A 713 6.99 -22.09 -14.29
N TYR A 714 7.63 -20.92 -14.41
CA TYR A 714 7.22 -19.69 -13.73
C TYR A 714 6.84 -18.61 -14.74
N VAL A 715 5.67 -18.04 -14.57
CA VAL A 715 5.10 -17.04 -15.49
C VAL A 715 4.59 -15.82 -14.75
N VAL A 716 4.50 -14.69 -15.43
CA VAL A 716 4.21 -13.41 -14.80
C VAL A 716 3.21 -12.61 -15.61
N LEU A 717 2.14 -12.18 -14.95
CA LEU A 717 1.19 -11.18 -15.47
C LEU A 717 1.29 -9.86 -14.69
N PRO A 718 1.15 -8.70 -15.37
CA PRO A 718 1.18 -7.41 -14.70
C PRO A 718 -0.13 -7.11 -13.99
N HIS A 719 -0.09 -6.25 -12.98
CA HIS A 719 -1.30 -5.65 -12.41
C HIS A 719 -1.67 -4.32 -13.10
N GLY A 720 -2.86 -3.79 -12.77
CA GLY A 720 -3.31 -2.49 -13.26
C GLY A 720 -3.96 -2.54 -14.65
N TYR A 721 -4.23 -3.72 -15.17
CA TYR A 721 -5.02 -3.99 -16.39
C TYR A 721 -6.43 -4.48 -16.03
N GLY A 722 -7.23 -4.74 -17.06
CA GLY A 722 -8.63 -5.18 -16.87
C GLY A 722 -9.57 -4.05 -16.46
N GLN A 723 -9.17 -2.80 -16.66
CA GLN A 723 -9.97 -1.62 -16.35
C GLN A 723 -10.70 -1.13 -17.61
N ALA A 724 -11.97 -0.79 -17.46
CA ALA A 724 -12.76 -0.18 -18.51
C ALA A 724 -12.47 1.32 -18.61
N TYR A 725 -12.17 1.79 -19.82
CA TYR A 725 -11.90 3.20 -20.10
C TYR A 725 -12.65 3.65 -21.35
N PRO A 726 -13.23 4.86 -21.41
CA PRO A 726 -13.98 5.31 -22.57
C PRO A 726 -13.04 5.50 -23.78
N ASN A 727 -13.40 4.90 -24.92
CA ASN A 727 -12.75 5.11 -26.20
C ASN A 727 -13.09 6.49 -26.82
N ALA A 728 -12.73 6.71 -28.07
CA ALA A 728 -13.02 7.97 -28.76
C ALA A 728 -14.54 8.23 -28.95
N GLN A 729 -15.34 7.17 -29.00
CA GLN A 729 -16.79 7.23 -29.14
C GLN A 729 -17.51 7.26 -27.78
N GLY A 730 -16.80 7.31 -26.67
CA GLY A 730 -17.38 7.30 -25.32
C GLY A 730 -17.78 5.90 -24.82
N VAL A 731 -17.58 4.85 -25.62
CA VAL A 731 -17.86 3.47 -25.21
C VAL A 731 -16.76 2.97 -24.29
N ARG A 732 -17.12 2.40 -23.15
CA ARG A 732 -16.15 1.83 -22.20
C ARG A 732 -15.63 0.49 -22.73
N VAL A 733 -14.32 0.40 -22.88
CA VAL A 733 -13.63 -0.79 -23.38
C VAL A 733 -12.59 -1.22 -22.33
N THR A 734 -12.61 -2.49 -21.96
CA THR A 734 -11.64 -3.08 -21.04
C THR A 734 -10.33 -3.32 -21.75
N ALA A 735 -9.22 -2.88 -21.16
CA ALA A 735 -7.87 -3.03 -21.68
C ALA A 735 -7.04 -4.01 -20.86
N GLY A 736 -6.57 -5.08 -21.50
CA GLY A 736 -5.71 -6.12 -20.93
C GLY A 736 -6.40 -7.04 -19.90
N PRO A 737 -5.64 -7.92 -19.23
CA PRO A 737 -6.18 -8.97 -18.38
C PRO A 737 -6.62 -8.46 -17.01
N GLN A 738 -7.80 -8.86 -16.56
CA GLN A 738 -8.24 -8.72 -15.18
C GLN A 738 -7.71 -9.91 -14.37
N ILE A 739 -6.51 -9.76 -13.84
CA ILE A 739 -5.72 -10.86 -13.28
C ILE A 739 -6.41 -11.57 -12.10
N ASN A 740 -7.24 -10.87 -11.33
CA ASN A 740 -7.93 -11.43 -10.19
C ASN A 740 -9.12 -12.35 -10.52
N LEU A 741 -9.40 -12.57 -11.79
CA LEU A 741 -10.20 -13.71 -12.26
C LEU A 741 -9.47 -15.05 -12.11
N LEU A 742 -8.13 -15.04 -11.97
CA LEU A 742 -7.32 -16.24 -11.77
C LEU A 742 -6.97 -16.50 -10.31
N THR A 743 -7.09 -15.51 -9.43
CA THR A 743 -6.70 -15.63 -8.03
C THR A 743 -7.85 -16.15 -7.17
N ASP A 744 -7.53 -16.83 -6.07
CA ASP A 744 -8.49 -17.42 -5.15
C ASP A 744 -8.42 -16.74 -3.78
N SER A 745 -9.55 -16.30 -3.26
CA SER A 745 -9.64 -15.69 -1.93
C SER A 745 -9.35 -16.69 -0.79
N ALA A 746 -9.53 -17.99 -1.02
CA ALA A 746 -9.20 -19.05 -0.07
C ALA A 746 -7.70 -19.41 -0.07
N TRP A 747 -6.97 -19.11 -1.14
CA TRP A 747 -5.53 -19.37 -1.28
C TRP A 747 -4.72 -18.25 -0.63
N ARG A 748 -4.53 -18.36 0.69
CA ARG A 748 -3.98 -17.32 1.56
C ARG A 748 -3.21 -17.90 2.75
N ASP A 749 -2.42 -17.04 3.38
CA ASP A 749 -1.70 -17.35 4.61
C ASP A 749 -2.69 -17.68 5.75
N PRO A 750 -2.48 -18.80 6.47
CA PRO A 750 -3.42 -19.24 7.51
C PRO A 750 -3.42 -18.34 8.75
N ILE A 751 -2.35 -17.58 9.01
CA ILE A 751 -2.22 -16.69 10.18
C ILE A 751 -2.72 -15.29 9.83
N ALA A 752 -2.11 -14.68 8.83
CA ALA A 752 -2.34 -13.26 8.51
C ALA A 752 -3.41 -13.04 7.43
N GLY A 753 -3.89 -14.10 6.78
CA GLY A 753 -4.88 -13.99 5.70
C GLY A 753 -4.35 -13.34 4.41
N THR A 754 -3.05 -13.11 4.30
CA THR A 754 -2.42 -12.52 3.10
C THR A 754 -2.59 -13.45 1.90
N PRO A 755 -3.06 -12.96 0.73
CA PRO A 755 -3.24 -13.78 -0.46
C PRO A 755 -1.90 -14.21 -1.06
N TYR A 756 -1.84 -15.43 -1.56
CA TYR A 756 -0.64 -15.97 -2.23
C TYR A 756 -0.58 -15.56 -3.71
N HIS A 757 -0.71 -14.28 -4.00
CA HIS A 757 -0.71 -13.75 -5.36
C HIS A 757 0.60 -14.00 -6.12
N LYS A 758 1.69 -14.28 -5.42
CA LYS A 758 2.97 -14.62 -6.05
C LYS A 758 3.18 -16.13 -6.24
N HIS A 759 2.14 -16.92 -5.94
CA HIS A 759 2.16 -18.35 -6.13
C HIS A 759 0.77 -18.88 -6.50
N VAL A 760 0.30 -18.57 -7.71
CA VAL A 760 -0.99 -19.05 -8.21
C VAL A 760 -0.74 -20.24 -9.15
N PRO A 761 -1.20 -21.46 -8.81
CA PRO A 761 -1.09 -22.61 -9.72
C PRO A 761 -1.95 -22.41 -10.96
N VAL A 762 -1.34 -22.57 -12.15
CA VAL A 762 -2.03 -22.38 -13.43
C VAL A 762 -1.60 -23.43 -14.47
N ARG A 763 -2.47 -23.66 -15.45
CA ARG A 763 -2.12 -24.31 -16.72
C ARG A 763 -2.21 -23.32 -17.87
N ILE A 764 -1.39 -23.55 -18.89
CA ILE A 764 -1.28 -22.67 -20.05
C ILE A 764 -1.44 -23.50 -21.31
N MET A 765 -2.25 -23.00 -22.23
CA MET A 765 -2.52 -23.66 -23.52
C MET A 765 -2.56 -22.59 -24.62
N GLN A 766 -2.34 -23.01 -25.87
CA GLN A 766 -2.62 -22.14 -27.01
C GLN A 766 -4.09 -21.77 -27.06
N ALA A 767 -4.39 -20.53 -27.44
CA ALA A 767 -5.74 -20.06 -27.72
C ALA A 767 -5.88 -19.73 -29.20
N SER A 768 -6.99 -20.15 -29.80
CA SER A 768 -7.17 -20.08 -31.25
C SER A 768 -7.44 -18.67 -31.80
N THR A 769 -8.11 -17.78 -31.08
CA THR A 769 -8.24 -16.31 -31.35
C THR A 769 -8.85 -15.58 -30.17
N PRO A 770 -8.66 -14.21 -30.07
CA PRO A 770 -9.34 -13.38 -29.06
C PRO A 770 -10.86 -13.38 -29.19
N GLU A 771 -11.37 -13.48 -30.41
CA GLU A 771 -12.82 -13.45 -30.71
C GLU A 771 -13.52 -14.70 -30.20
N ALA A 772 -12.92 -15.88 -30.36
CA ALA A 772 -13.43 -17.13 -29.78
C ALA A 772 -13.44 -17.07 -28.24
N ALA A 773 -12.42 -16.45 -27.64
CA ALA A 773 -12.32 -16.29 -26.19
C ALA A 773 -13.31 -15.23 -25.65
N GLN A 774 -13.54 -14.15 -26.39
CA GLN A 774 -14.57 -13.17 -26.06
C GLN A 774 -15.99 -13.75 -26.21
N ALA A 775 -16.21 -14.55 -27.24
CA ALA A 775 -17.50 -15.25 -27.44
C ALA A 775 -17.79 -16.27 -26.33
N GLU A 776 -16.73 -17.00 -25.84
CA GLU A 776 -16.86 -17.90 -24.69
C GLU A 776 -17.11 -17.14 -23.38
N ALA A 777 -16.43 -16.01 -23.17
CA ALA A 777 -16.63 -15.16 -22.00
C ALA A 777 -18.04 -14.53 -22.00
N GLN A 778 -18.51 -14.05 -23.16
CA GLN A 778 -19.88 -13.54 -23.34
C GLN A 778 -20.94 -14.64 -23.17
N SER A 779 -20.68 -15.84 -23.66
CA SER A 779 -21.60 -16.96 -23.51
C SER A 779 -21.71 -17.46 -22.07
N ARG A 780 -20.64 -17.35 -21.28
CA ARG A 780 -20.67 -17.61 -19.82
C ARG A 780 -21.46 -16.52 -19.07
N GLN A 781 -21.25 -15.26 -19.43
CA GLN A 781 -21.98 -14.13 -18.85
C GLN A 781 -23.48 -14.21 -19.14
N ILE A 782 -23.88 -14.62 -20.36
CA ILE A 782 -25.26 -14.84 -20.73
C ILE A 782 -25.87 -16.05 -20.00
N ARG A 783 -25.11 -17.12 -19.77
CA ARG A 783 -25.58 -18.27 -18.97
C ARG A 783 -25.76 -17.93 -17.49
N GLN A 784 -24.95 -17.04 -16.93
CA GLN A 784 -25.09 -16.59 -15.55
C GLN A 784 -26.23 -15.60 -15.35
N THR A 785 -26.59 -14.81 -16.37
CA THR A 785 -27.80 -13.94 -16.34
C THR A 785 -29.09 -14.68 -16.61
N ALA A 786 -29.08 -15.87 -17.23
CA ALA A 786 -30.23 -16.70 -17.53
C ALA A 786 -30.58 -17.68 -16.37
N THR A 787 -29.75 -17.83 -15.37
CA THR A 787 -29.95 -18.69 -14.18
C THR A 787 -30.11 -17.93 -12.88
N GLY A 788 -30.25 -16.58 -12.93
CA GLY A 788 -30.45 -15.69 -11.78
C GLY A 788 -31.87 -15.11 -11.75
#